data_7282a525e8a45f2e85326f19efcb8836
#
_entry.id   7282a525e8a45f2e85326f19efcb8836
#
_cell.length_a   1.000
_cell.length_b   1.000
_cell.length_c   1.000
_cell.angle_alpha   90.00
_cell.angle_beta   90.00
_cell.angle_gamma   90.00
#
_symmetry.space_group_name_H-M   'P 1'
#
loop_
_entity.id
_entity.type
_entity.pdbx_description
1 polymer ?
#
loop_
_entity_poly.entity_id
_entity_poly.type
_entity_poly.pdbx_seq_one_letter_code
_entity_poly.pdbx_strand_id
1 'polypeptide(L)'
;MAHVPLRPIGSPRRSFLSDEEFADNLGRMRPLEQRLDERRAEVAQGWGEKYEARVHKKGKLTTRERLERLKDEGAPLHEVGTFVNYGEVFGGKLKSPGAGVVTVFTRVRGRWVMVIANDNTVASGSWWPQSPEKIERAQEMALELKVPVVYLVDCSGLFLPEQSKTFPGARGAGHIFQKNALLSAAGVPQIAGVFGDCIAGGGYMPIISDRVVMTEQAYMVIAGAALIKGAKSEKITSLDIGGPEVHVHQSGCADLRVPDDEHCLLAIQREVERLPQPAVDYYRAGRAPAPPRFASSELSGIVPVDHRVAYPAHEVLARLLDDSLFWELWPGQGQEVIVGIGRVNGLYCGFLMNQPGLVPDPLDPSRQRPGGTLYQDGIAKLAQFARACDADGIPLVWLQDVSGFDIGREAERLGLLGWGSSLIYANSVQRAPVFTVLLRRASGAGYYAFSGRPYEPVVQLATPISRLSVMEGRTLAIATYNTKLDDDFEIATDDPEERAEIERGMKEVEARIEGDMDPYVAAKQLDTDEIVSLAELRDVLAGFAELAYTATGSRTIKNPRIWSLHDLARLGAPAAGDEREATLDREGERASLGSPVVGEWRRPLPAGTWVRPGQRVGWVEQAGVAHAVTVPAGVGGAIRAPRRPGPVGYGDPLLEVEEDADALQAGDEQAAGEATGELVVRSPQVGRFYHRAAPDRPAYVTAGEEVGGGQPLGLIEVMMTFFQVRYGDPALGALPERAKVKRFLVDDGGEVEQGQPLIELEAL
;
A
#
# COMPACT_ATOMS: atom_id res chain seq x y z
N MET A 1 -11.47 9.85 -25.13
CA MET A 1 -10.23 10.11 -24.39
C MET A 1 -9.85 8.85 -23.63
N ALA A 2 -8.62 8.41 -23.71
CA ALA A 2 -8.13 7.32 -22.87
C ALA A 2 -8.07 7.79 -21.41
N HIS A 3 -8.48 6.96 -20.47
CA HIS A 3 -8.41 7.22 -19.04
C HIS A 3 -8.15 5.90 -18.32
N VAL A 4 -7.58 5.96 -17.11
CA VAL A 4 -7.44 4.77 -16.27
C VAL A 4 -8.83 4.34 -15.81
N PRO A 5 -9.31 3.16 -16.22
CA PRO A 5 -10.68 2.72 -15.94
C PRO A 5 -10.78 2.12 -14.54
N LEU A 6 -10.57 2.95 -13.51
CA LEU A 6 -10.76 2.53 -12.13
C LEU A 6 -12.20 2.09 -11.88
N ARG A 7 -12.36 0.90 -11.33
CA ARG A 7 -13.67 0.32 -10.99
C ARG A 7 -13.76 0.04 -9.51
N PRO A 8 -14.95 0.16 -8.91
CA PRO A 8 -15.17 -0.25 -7.53
C PRO A 8 -14.84 -1.73 -7.33
N ILE A 9 -14.11 -2.02 -6.26
CA ILE A 9 -13.84 -3.38 -5.78
C ILE A 9 -14.23 -3.49 -4.32
N GLY A 10 -14.34 -4.73 -3.85
CA GLY A 10 -14.68 -5.04 -2.48
C GLY A 10 -16.18 -4.97 -2.20
N SER A 11 -16.52 -5.46 -1.04
CA SER A 11 -17.89 -5.61 -0.57
C SER A 11 -17.95 -5.42 0.95
N PRO A 12 -19.16 -5.16 1.50
CA PRO A 12 -19.34 -5.16 2.95
C PRO A 12 -18.88 -6.49 3.54
N ARG A 13 -18.14 -6.44 4.63
CA ARG A 13 -17.56 -7.63 5.28
C ARG A 13 -18.55 -8.80 5.43
N ARG A 14 -19.78 -8.50 5.84
CA ARG A 14 -20.82 -9.52 6.06
C ARG A 14 -21.26 -10.29 4.81
N SER A 15 -20.90 -9.82 3.62
CA SER A 15 -21.23 -10.53 2.38
C SER A 15 -20.30 -11.72 2.06
N PHE A 16 -19.14 -11.80 2.71
CA PHE A 16 -18.15 -12.85 2.47
C PHE A 16 -17.57 -13.48 3.76
N LEU A 17 -17.77 -12.85 4.92
CA LEU A 17 -17.27 -13.33 6.21
C LEU A 17 -18.31 -13.10 7.29
N SER A 18 -18.69 -14.16 8.00
CA SER A 18 -19.67 -14.08 9.09
C SER A 18 -19.14 -13.25 10.26
N ASP A 19 -20.06 -12.78 11.13
CA ASP A 19 -19.67 -12.04 12.34
C ASP A 19 -18.87 -12.91 13.31
N GLU A 20 -19.15 -14.21 13.35
CA GLU A 20 -18.46 -15.20 14.21
C GLU A 20 -17.02 -15.43 13.71
N GLU A 21 -16.83 -15.73 12.43
CA GLU A 21 -15.50 -15.92 11.83
C GLU A 21 -14.64 -14.64 11.95
N PHE A 22 -15.24 -13.49 11.71
CA PHE A 22 -14.55 -12.21 11.89
C PHE A 22 -14.12 -11.99 13.34
N ALA A 23 -14.98 -12.29 14.30
CA ALA A 23 -14.66 -12.15 15.71
C ALA A 23 -13.57 -13.14 16.18
N ASP A 24 -13.58 -14.37 15.67
CA ASP A 24 -12.53 -15.36 15.94
C ASP A 24 -11.18 -14.91 15.36
N ASN A 25 -11.14 -14.51 14.08
CA ASN A 25 -9.94 -13.99 13.45
C ASN A 25 -9.38 -12.77 14.22
N LEU A 26 -10.24 -11.81 14.55
CA LEU A 26 -9.85 -10.63 15.32
C LEU A 26 -9.35 -11.00 16.71
N GLY A 27 -10.00 -11.98 17.36
CA GLY A 27 -9.59 -12.50 18.66
C GLY A 27 -8.20 -13.12 18.65
N ARG A 28 -7.82 -13.78 17.55
CA ARG A 28 -6.48 -14.34 17.34
C ARG A 28 -5.44 -13.29 16.94
N MET A 29 -5.84 -12.24 16.24
CA MET A 29 -4.96 -11.15 15.81
C MET A 29 -4.58 -10.21 16.98
N ARG A 30 -5.54 -9.85 17.82
CA ARG A 30 -5.35 -8.90 18.94
C ARG A 30 -4.13 -9.16 19.82
N PRO A 31 -3.85 -10.39 20.28
CA PRO A 31 -2.66 -10.64 21.09
C PRO A 31 -1.35 -10.36 20.36
N LEU A 32 -1.33 -10.53 19.03
CA LEU A 32 -0.15 -10.29 18.21
C LEU A 32 0.06 -8.78 17.99
N GLU A 33 -1.00 -8.04 17.74
CA GLU A 33 -0.97 -6.57 17.66
C GLU A 33 -0.61 -5.95 19.01
N GLN A 34 -1.20 -6.44 20.10
CA GLN A 34 -0.83 -6.01 21.46
C GLN A 34 0.66 -6.28 21.75
N ARG A 35 1.18 -7.45 21.36
CA ARG A 35 2.62 -7.76 21.46
C ARG A 35 3.47 -6.75 20.68
N LEU A 36 3.01 -6.31 19.52
CA LEU A 36 3.68 -5.29 18.72
C LEU A 36 3.74 -3.96 19.47
N ASP A 37 2.62 -3.50 20.01
CA ASP A 37 2.53 -2.24 20.73
C ASP A 37 3.38 -2.25 22.01
N GLU A 38 3.34 -3.34 22.77
CA GLU A 38 4.14 -3.53 23.98
C GLU A 38 5.65 -3.46 23.66
N ARG A 39 6.09 -4.13 22.59
CA ARG A 39 7.50 -4.12 22.19
C ARG A 39 7.94 -2.76 21.62
N ARG A 40 7.09 -2.07 20.86
CA ARG A 40 7.33 -0.68 20.42
C ARG A 40 7.49 0.26 21.63
N ALA A 41 6.59 0.12 22.61
CA ALA A 41 6.66 0.90 23.84
C ALA A 41 7.95 0.60 24.63
N GLU A 42 8.38 -0.66 24.72
CA GLU A 42 9.64 -1.04 25.36
C GLU A 42 10.85 -0.43 24.66
N VAL A 43 10.90 -0.47 23.33
CA VAL A 43 11.96 0.18 22.54
C VAL A 43 11.96 1.69 22.77
N ALA A 44 10.78 2.32 22.76
CA ALA A 44 10.63 3.76 22.94
C ALA A 44 11.13 4.25 24.32
N GLN A 45 11.07 3.43 25.35
CA GLN A 45 11.58 3.75 26.68
C GLN A 45 13.12 3.74 26.78
N GLY A 46 13.81 3.21 25.78
CA GLY A 46 15.27 3.07 25.84
C GLY A 46 15.71 2.22 27.04
N TRP A 47 16.61 2.76 27.87
CA TRP A 47 16.98 2.11 29.16
C TRP A 47 16.15 2.60 30.35
N GLY A 48 15.05 3.33 30.09
CA GLY A 48 14.03 3.71 31.07
C GLY A 48 14.31 4.98 31.86
N GLU A 49 13.38 5.31 32.73
CA GLU A 49 13.26 6.59 33.47
C GLU A 49 14.57 7.07 34.13
N LYS A 50 15.39 6.14 34.64
CA LYS A 50 16.69 6.51 35.24
C LYS A 50 17.63 7.20 34.27
N TYR A 51 17.60 6.77 33.00
CA TYR A 51 18.45 7.31 31.94
C TYR A 51 17.84 8.60 31.37
N GLU A 52 16.52 8.67 31.23
CA GLU A 52 15.81 9.92 30.89
C GLU A 52 16.10 11.01 31.92
N ALA A 53 15.98 10.69 33.23
CA ALA A 53 16.32 11.63 34.29
C ALA A 53 17.77 12.11 34.23
N ARG A 54 18.72 11.29 33.76
CA ARG A 54 20.10 11.72 33.53
C ARG A 54 20.26 12.71 32.40
N VAL A 55 19.48 12.52 31.33
CA VAL A 55 19.44 13.44 30.18
C VAL A 55 18.87 14.79 30.62
N HIS A 56 17.72 14.78 31.29
CA HIS A 56 17.06 15.99 31.80
C HIS A 56 17.94 16.74 32.82
N LYS A 57 18.66 16.02 33.70
CA LYS A 57 19.60 16.64 34.66
C LYS A 57 20.70 17.42 33.96
N LYS A 58 21.07 17.09 32.72
CA LYS A 58 22.02 17.85 31.90
C LYS A 58 21.38 19.02 31.16
N GLY A 59 20.09 19.31 31.39
CA GLY A 59 19.34 20.35 30.66
C GLY A 59 19.04 20.02 29.20
N LYS A 60 19.07 18.72 28.83
CA LYS A 60 18.87 18.24 27.46
C LYS A 60 17.50 17.57 27.35
N LEU A 61 16.97 17.52 26.14
CA LEU A 61 15.83 16.71 25.77
C LEU A 61 16.26 15.27 25.46
N THR A 62 15.37 14.30 25.72
CA THR A 62 15.55 12.95 25.18
C THR A 62 15.40 12.95 23.68
N THR A 63 15.91 11.94 23.01
CA THR A 63 15.81 11.81 21.56
C THR A 63 14.36 11.76 21.10
N ARG A 64 13.47 11.10 21.84
CA ARG A 64 12.03 11.06 21.53
C ARG A 64 11.37 12.43 21.68
N GLU A 65 11.71 13.19 22.71
CA GLU A 65 11.22 14.56 22.88
C GLU A 65 11.71 15.49 21.77
N ARG A 66 12.96 15.34 21.31
CA ARG A 66 13.49 16.09 20.16
C ARG A 66 12.71 15.78 18.89
N LEU A 67 12.38 14.53 18.62
CA LEU A 67 11.58 14.13 17.46
C LEU A 67 10.18 14.74 17.50
N GLU A 68 9.49 14.68 18.64
CA GLU A 68 8.16 15.29 18.81
C GLU A 68 8.16 16.80 18.59
N ARG A 69 9.21 17.50 18.99
CA ARG A 69 9.34 18.94 18.79
C ARG A 69 9.82 19.33 17.39
N LEU A 70 10.55 18.44 16.73
CA LEU A 70 11.06 18.68 15.37
C LEU A 70 9.96 18.56 14.32
N LYS A 71 9.10 17.54 14.44
CA LYS A 71 8.07 17.26 13.46
C LYS A 71 6.95 18.31 13.44
N ASP A 72 6.24 18.38 12.34
CA ASP A 72 5.03 19.19 12.24
C ASP A 72 3.92 18.62 13.13
N GLU A 73 3.04 19.48 13.64
CA GLU A 73 1.89 19.05 14.43
C GLU A 73 1.02 18.07 13.63
N GLY A 74 0.69 16.92 14.23
CA GLY A 74 -0.08 15.87 13.58
C GLY A 74 0.67 15.06 12.52
N ALA A 75 1.94 15.38 12.23
CA ALA A 75 2.73 14.57 11.30
C ALA A 75 3.02 13.18 11.88
N PRO A 76 2.95 12.11 11.06
CA PRO A 76 3.29 10.77 11.51
C PRO A 76 4.79 10.61 11.77
N LEU A 77 5.12 9.66 12.61
CA LEU A 77 6.48 9.13 12.78
C LEU A 77 6.50 7.71 12.19
N HIS A 78 6.94 7.57 10.94
CA HIS A 78 7.14 6.26 10.33
C HIS A 78 8.55 5.77 10.65
N GLU A 79 8.68 5.07 11.78
CA GLU A 79 9.95 4.48 12.17
C GLU A 79 10.32 3.33 11.25
N VAL A 80 11.61 3.13 11.03
CA VAL A 80 12.19 2.00 10.32
C VAL A 80 13.31 1.40 11.16
N GLY A 81 13.37 0.07 11.20
CA GLY A 81 14.34 -0.63 12.01
C GLY A 81 14.10 -0.56 13.52
N THR A 82 12.87 -0.37 13.97
CA THR A 82 12.52 -0.29 15.40
C THR A 82 13.07 -1.48 16.20
N PHE A 83 13.02 -2.67 15.63
CA PHE A 83 13.38 -3.91 16.33
C PHE A 83 14.79 -4.42 16.06
N VAL A 84 15.64 -3.63 15.40
CA VAL A 84 17.04 -4.04 15.16
C VAL A 84 17.71 -4.41 16.48
N ASN A 85 18.24 -5.62 16.57
CA ASN A 85 18.81 -6.29 17.75
C ASN A 85 17.96 -6.23 19.04
N TYR A 86 16.66 -6.02 18.93
CA TYR A 86 15.74 -5.95 20.06
C TYR A 86 15.86 -7.18 20.97
N GLY A 87 16.09 -6.90 22.25
CA GLY A 87 16.22 -7.94 23.28
C GLY A 87 17.55 -8.67 23.34
N GLU A 88 18.47 -8.41 22.39
CA GLU A 88 19.84 -8.93 22.47
C GLU A 88 20.58 -8.34 23.67
N VAL A 89 21.49 -9.14 24.26
CA VAL A 89 22.25 -8.74 25.44
C VAL A 89 23.70 -8.59 25.08
N PHE A 90 24.25 -7.40 25.28
CA PHE A 90 25.65 -7.07 25.02
C PHE A 90 26.39 -6.77 26.32
N GLY A 91 27.70 -7.00 26.34
CA GLY A 91 28.53 -6.79 27.52
C GLY A 91 28.06 -7.59 28.74
N GLY A 92 27.34 -8.69 28.53
CA GLY A 92 26.89 -9.64 29.57
C GLY A 92 25.69 -9.16 30.41
N LYS A 93 25.21 -7.92 30.28
CA LYS A 93 24.14 -7.36 31.14
C LYS A 93 23.23 -6.35 30.49
N LEU A 94 23.57 -5.81 29.31
CA LEU A 94 22.86 -4.68 28.74
C LEU A 94 21.96 -5.15 27.61
N LYS A 95 20.64 -5.11 27.83
CA LYS A 95 19.63 -5.40 26.83
C LYS A 95 19.56 -4.25 25.82
N SER A 96 19.58 -4.58 24.53
CA SER A 96 19.50 -3.59 23.47
C SER A 96 18.05 -3.21 23.16
N PRO A 97 17.69 -1.93 23.22
CA PRO A 97 16.42 -1.42 22.69
C PRO A 97 16.63 -0.78 21.32
N GLY A 98 16.46 -1.55 20.25
CA GLY A 98 16.47 -0.99 18.89
C GLY A 98 17.78 -0.39 18.38
N ALA A 99 18.92 -1.00 18.73
CA ALA A 99 20.27 -0.58 18.32
C ALA A 99 20.72 0.83 18.75
N GLY A 100 20.04 1.49 19.69
CA GLY A 100 20.44 2.79 20.23
C GLY A 100 20.40 3.96 19.24
N VAL A 101 19.66 3.81 18.14
CA VAL A 101 19.43 4.83 17.11
C VAL A 101 17.96 4.80 16.71
N VAL A 102 17.36 5.97 16.60
CA VAL A 102 16.01 6.13 16.05
C VAL A 102 16.14 6.62 14.61
N THR A 103 15.53 5.90 13.68
CA THR A 103 15.48 6.25 12.26
C THR A 103 14.02 6.36 11.84
N VAL A 104 13.61 7.52 11.31
CA VAL A 104 12.19 7.81 11.11
C VAL A 104 11.96 8.75 9.94
N PHE A 105 10.95 8.45 9.11
CA PHE A 105 10.39 9.42 8.20
C PHE A 105 9.32 10.24 8.90
N THR A 106 9.40 11.55 8.76
CA THR A 106 8.38 12.48 9.27
C THR A 106 8.31 13.74 8.42
N ARG A 107 7.37 14.63 8.72
CA ARG A 107 7.29 15.95 8.07
C ARG A 107 7.85 17.04 8.99
N VAL A 108 8.66 17.89 8.39
CA VAL A 108 9.21 19.11 9.01
C VAL A 108 8.96 20.26 8.05
N ARG A 109 8.22 21.26 8.48
CA ARG A 109 7.81 22.40 7.64
C ARG A 109 7.14 21.97 6.33
N GLY A 110 6.23 21.00 6.41
CA GLY A 110 5.47 20.45 5.29
C GLY A 110 6.25 19.49 4.39
N ARG A 111 7.55 19.27 4.66
CA ARG A 111 8.44 18.47 3.84
C ARG A 111 8.76 17.14 4.50
N TRP A 112 8.73 16.05 3.74
CA TRP A 112 9.25 14.78 4.19
C TRP A 112 10.77 14.85 4.39
N VAL A 113 11.24 14.34 5.52
CA VAL A 113 12.64 14.18 5.85
C VAL A 113 12.90 12.81 6.47
N MET A 114 14.09 12.26 6.26
CA MET A 114 14.61 11.15 7.05
C MET A 114 15.34 11.73 8.26
N VAL A 115 14.91 11.38 9.46
CA VAL A 115 15.62 11.75 10.70
C VAL A 115 16.40 10.55 11.21
N ILE A 116 17.68 10.74 11.48
CA ILE A 116 18.59 9.76 12.08
C ILE A 116 19.07 10.35 13.40
N ALA A 117 18.67 9.76 14.51
CA ALA A 117 18.88 10.32 15.84
C ALA A 117 19.53 9.32 16.79
N ASN A 118 20.68 9.64 17.38
CA ASN A 118 21.27 8.84 18.44
C ASN A 118 20.34 8.84 19.65
N ASP A 119 20.05 7.66 20.21
CA ASP A 119 19.23 7.56 21.41
C ASP A 119 20.10 7.85 22.65
N ASN A 120 20.02 9.06 23.17
CA ASN A 120 20.80 9.51 24.30
C ASN A 120 20.41 8.87 25.64
N THR A 121 19.31 8.11 25.68
CA THR A 121 18.94 7.27 26.83
C THR A 121 19.60 5.90 26.81
N VAL A 122 20.22 5.51 25.67
CA VAL A 122 20.88 4.21 25.46
C VAL A 122 22.38 4.42 25.28
N ALA A 123 23.19 3.92 26.19
CA ALA A 123 24.68 4.03 26.18
C ALA A 123 25.19 5.44 25.86
N SER A 124 24.48 6.50 26.27
CA SER A 124 24.77 7.89 25.91
C SER A 124 24.90 8.13 24.41
N GLY A 125 23.99 7.49 23.62
CA GLY A 125 23.94 7.60 22.17
C GLY A 125 25.10 6.93 21.42
N SER A 126 25.93 6.12 22.08
CA SER A 126 27.02 5.41 21.42
C SER A 126 26.52 4.47 20.32
N TRP A 127 27.34 4.29 19.29
CA TRP A 127 27.09 3.28 18.29
C TRP A 127 27.29 1.88 18.86
N TRP A 128 26.25 1.16 18.81
CA TRP A 128 26.00 -0.17 19.31
C TRP A 128 26.12 -1.21 18.18
N PRO A 129 26.26 -2.51 18.41
CA PRO A 129 26.16 -3.48 17.34
C PRO A 129 24.88 -3.27 16.49
N GLN A 130 25.02 -3.28 15.18
CA GLN A 130 24.00 -2.96 14.17
C GLN A 130 23.49 -1.51 14.14
N SER A 131 24.00 -0.60 15.00
CA SER A 131 23.70 0.84 14.82
C SER A 131 24.19 1.36 13.47
N PRO A 132 25.43 1.02 13.00
CA PRO A 132 25.86 1.42 11.66
C PRO A 132 24.95 0.95 10.56
N GLU A 133 24.60 -0.33 10.54
CA GLU A 133 23.75 -0.94 9.53
C GLU A 133 22.35 -0.29 9.47
N LYS A 134 21.79 0.05 10.64
CA LYS A 134 20.53 0.77 10.75
C LYS A 134 20.62 2.20 10.19
N ILE A 135 21.68 2.93 10.52
CA ILE A 135 21.96 4.27 9.99
C ILE A 135 22.12 4.21 8.48
N GLU A 136 22.94 3.29 7.97
CA GLU A 136 23.15 3.08 6.53
C GLU A 136 21.86 2.78 5.80
N ARG A 137 21.02 1.92 6.37
CA ARG A 137 19.73 1.59 5.78
C ARG A 137 18.82 2.81 5.64
N ALA A 138 18.78 3.67 6.64
CA ALA A 138 18.07 4.94 6.58
C ALA A 138 18.63 5.89 5.51
N GLN A 139 19.98 5.96 5.41
CA GLN A 139 20.67 6.74 4.37
C GLN A 139 20.40 6.18 2.96
N GLU A 140 20.34 4.86 2.77
CA GLU A 140 19.99 4.20 1.51
C GLU A 140 18.56 4.58 1.08
N MET A 141 17.60 4.48 1.99
CA MET A 141 16.22 4.90 1.72
C MET A 141 16.13 6.38 1.33
N ALA A 142 16.84 7.25 2.07
CA ALA A 142 16.86 8.68 1.78
C ALA A 142 17.51 8.99 0.42
N LEU A 143 18.57 8.27 0.07
CA LEU A 143 19.25 8.41 -1.23
C LEU A 143 18.35 8.02 -2.39
N GLU A 144 17.64 6.91 -2.27
CA GLU A 144 16.74 6.40 -3.30
C GLU A 144 15.51 7.29 -3.47
N LEU A 145 14.92 7.71 -2.36
CA LEU A 145 13.73 8.58 -2.35
C LEU A 145 14.05 10.07 -2.57
N LYS A 146 15.33 10.47 -2.60
CA LYS A 146 15.77 11.88 -2.70
C LYS A 146 15.19 12.76 -1.59
N VAL A 147 15.08 12.22 -0.39
CA VAL A 147 14.52 12.90 0.79
C VAL A 147 15.65 13.49 1.62
N PRO A 148 15.57 14.75 2.05
CA PRO A 148 16.57 15.36 2.92
C PRO A 148 16.79 14.57 4.20
N VAL A 149 18.04 14.53 4.66
CA VAL A 149 18.40 13.84 5.90
C VAL A 149 18.67 14.85 7.02
N VAL A 150 18.08 14.60 8.18
CA VAL A 150 18.33 15.37 9.41
C VAL A 150 19.00 14.46 10.42
N TYR A 151 20.20 14.81 10.85
CA TYR A 151 20.92 14.11 11.91
C TYR A 151 20.74 14.83 13.24
N LEU A 152 20.26 14.11 14.27
CA LEU A 152 20.22 14.60 15.65
C LEU A 152 21.33 13.88 16.43
N VAL A 153 22.48 14.50 16.47
CA VAL A 153 23.71 13.87 16.98
C VAL A 153 23.91 14.13 18.46
N ASP A 154 23.98 13.07 19.22
CA ASP A 154 24.34 13.04 20.64
C ASP A 154 25.02 11.69 20.91
N CYS A 155 26.29 11.53 20.41
CA CYS A 155 26.96 10.26 20.23
C CYS A 155 28.32 10.23 20.96
N SER A 156 28.42 9.42 22.00
CA SER A 156 29.66 9.22 22.74
C SER A 156 30.70 8.32 22.03
N GLY A 157 30.55 8.08 20.73
CA GLY A 157 31.43 7.26 19.90
C GLY A 157 30.98 5.79 19.83
N LEU A 158 31.91 4.89 19.57
CA LEU A 158 31.66 3.45 19.53
C LEU A 158 31.48 2.86 20.92
N PHE A 159 30.59 1.90 21.08
CA PHE A 159 30.51 1.07 22.28
C PHE A 159 31.68 0.08 22.29
N LEU A 160 32.79 0.49 22.91
CA LEU A 160 34.06 -0.20 22.85
C LEU A 160 34.06 -1.69 23.24
N PRO A 161 33.24 -2.16 24.23
CA PRO A 161 33.17 -3.59 24.54
C PRO A 161 32.76 -4.48 23.36
N GLU A 162 32.02 -3.94 22.38
CA GLU A 162 31.54 -4.65 21.22
C GLU A 162 32.12 -4.10 19.89
N GLN A 163 33.28 -3.45 19.94
CA GLN A 163 33.89 -2.78 18.79
C GLN A 163 34.09 -3.70 17.58
N SER A 164 34.44 -4.96 17.82
CA SER A 164 34.64 -5.94 16.73
C SER A 164 33.39 -6.21 15.88
N LYS A 165 32.20 -5.96 16.43
CA LYS A 165 30.91 -6.13 15.72
C LYS A 165 30.42 -4.82 15.08
N THR A 166 31.07 -3.69 15.38
CA THR A 166 30.57 -2.36 14.98
C THR A 166 31.52 -1.66 14.00
N PHE A 167 32.86 -1.86 14.19
CA PHE A 167 33.87 -1.06 13.51
C PHE A 167 34.30 -1.63 12.14
N PRO A 168 34.74 -2.92 12.01
CA PRO A 168 35.56 -3.34 10.87
C PRO A 168 34.78 -3.86 9.66
N GLY A 169 33.48 -4.02 9.75
CA GLY A 169 32.67 -4.67 8.72
C GLY A 169 32.53 -3.83 7.44
N ALA A 170 32.21 -4.48 6.32
CA ALA A 170 31.87 -3.81 5.06
C ALA A 170 30.66 -2.86 5.22
N ARG A 171 29.78 -3.17 6.17
CA ARG A 171 28.69 -2.33 6.64
C ARG A 171 28.92 -1.84 8.08
N GLY A 172 30.16 -1.63 8.46
CA GLY A 172 30.54 -1.08 9.77
C GLY A 172 30.55 0.45 9.77
N ALA A 173 30.93 1.03 10.91
CA ALA A 173 30.86 2.46 11.17
C ALA A 173 31.43 3.38 10.06
N GLY A 174 32.47 2.93 9.36
CA GLY A 174 33.09 3.69 8.26
C GLY A 174 32.19 3.82 7.01
N HIS A 175 31.27 2.90 6.81
CA HIS A 175 30.38 2.93 5.65
C HIS A 175 29.30 4.04 5.74
N ILE A 176 28.94 4.45 6.97
CA ILE A 176 28.06 5.60 7.20
C ILE A 176 28.60 6.84 6.49
N PHE A 177 29.93 7.08 6.58
CA PHE A 177 30.56 8.27 5.98
C PHE A 177 30.60 8.21 4.47
N GLN A 178 30.76 7.01 3.90
CA GLN A 178 30.63 6.80 2.47
C GLN A 178 29.21 7.15 2.01
N LYS A 179 28.18 6.71 2.74
CA LYS A 179 26.79 7.05 2.42
C LYS A 179 26.50 8.55 2.56
N ASN A 180 27.05 9.23 3.58
CA ASN A 180 26.97 10.69 3.66
C ASN A 180 27.55 11.36 2.40
N ALA A 181 28.73 10.93 1.96
CA ALA A 181 29.34 11.49 0.74
C ALA A 181 28.51 11.20 -0.52
N LEU A 182 27.92 10.00 -0.63
CA LEU A 182 27.04 9.64 -1.74
C LEU A 182 25.74 10.44 -1.75
N LEU A 183 25.15 10.72 -0.58
CA LEU A 183 24.00 11.61 -0.44
C LEU A 183 24.33 13.02 -0.94
N SER A 184 25.44 13.61 -0.51
CA SER A 184 25.93 14.91 -0.98
C SER A 184 26.18 14.91 -2.50
N ALA A 185 26.86 13.90 -3.03
CA ALA A 185 27.13 13.77 -4.45
C ALA A 185 25.84 13.63 -5.28
N ALA A 186 24.80 13.05 -4.72
CA ALA A 186 23.48 12.92 -5.35
C ALA A 186 22.59 14.16 -5.18
N GLY A 187 23.08 15.21 -4.51
CA GLY A 187 22.34 16.44 -4.24
C GLY A 187 21.21 16.28 -3.22
N VAL A 188 21.28 15.27 -2.35
CA VAL A 188 20.35 15.08 -1.24
C VAL A 188 20.80 15.94 -0.06
N PRO A 189 20.02 16.93 0.38
CA PRO A 189 20.40 17.83 1.46
C PRO A 189 20.56 17.10 2.79
N GLN A 190 21.59 17.49 3.56
CA GLN A 190 21.89 16.93 4.86
C GLN A 190 22.04 18.06 5.89
N ILE A 191 21.29 18.00 6.98
CA ILE A 191 21.30 19.00 8.06
C ILE A 191 21.59 18.27 9.37
N ALA A 192 22.56 18.74 10.13
CA ALA A 192 22.94 18.15 11.41
C ALA A 192 22.75 19.10 12.56
N GLY A 193 22.09 18.65 13.62
CA GLY A 193 22.13 19.27 14.95
C GLY A 193 23.00 18.45 15.88
N VAL A 194 23.94 19.11 16.56
CA VAL A 194 24.82 18.49 17.58
C VAL A 194 24.35 18.96 18.94
N PHE A 195 23.82 18.02 19.73
CA PHE A 195 23.14 18.31 21.00
C PHE A 195 23.99 17.95 22.25
N GLY A 196 25.11 17.33 22.03
CA GLY A 196 25.93 16.87 23.12
C GLY A 196 27.27 16.29 22.67
N ASP A 197 27.60 15.13 23.21
CA ASP A 197 28.80 14.42 22.85
C ASP A 197 28.83 14.09 21.39
N CYS A 198 29.90 14.36 20.67
CA CYS A 198 30.09 13.97 19.29
C CYS A 198 31.57 13.60 19.11
N ILE A 199 31.91 12.33 19.41
CA ILE A 199 33.26 11.86 19.55
C ILE A 199 33.67 10.91 18.43
N ALA A 200 34.87 11.05 17.93
CA ALA A 200 35.48 10.21 16.90
C ALA A 200 34.62 10.10 15.64
N GLY A 201 34.21 8.89 15.24
CA GLY A 201 33.36 8.67 14.08
C GLY A 201 32.04 9.42 14.10
N GLY A 202 31.46 9.66 15.29
CA GLY A 202 30.23 10.46 15.43
C GLY A 202 30.35 11.87 14.86
N GLY A 203 31.56 12.46 14.83
CA GLY A 203 31.82 13.79 14.29
C GLY A 203 31.78 13.87 12.75
N TYR A 204 31.96 12.76 12.06
CA TYR A 204 31.97 12.79 10.59
C TYR A 204 30.58 12.92 9.97
N MET A 205 29.53 12.40 10.60
CA MET A 205 28.16 12.61 10.10
C MET A 205 27.80 14.10 10.02
N PRO A 206 27.96 14.92 11.09
CA PRO A 206 27.68 16.34 10.99
C PRO A 206 28.63 17.08 10.04
N ILE A 207 29.95 16.82 10.08
CA ILE A 207 30.91 17.60 9.27
C ILE A 207 30.77 17.38 7.76
N ILE A 208 30.23 16.25 7.33
CA ILE A 208 29.93 15.97 5.91
C ILE A 208 28.56 16.56 5.52
N SER A 209 27.74 16.95 6.49
CA SER A 209 26.42 17.56 6.23
C SER A 209 26.56 18.98 5.66
N ASP A 210 25.53 19.44 4.93
CA ASP A 210 25.51 20.78 4.29
C ASP A 210 25.34 21.92 5.31
N ARG A 211 24.73 21.62 6.46
CA ARG A 211 24.52 22.57 7.58
C ARG A 211 24.72 21.86 8.91
N VAL A 212 25.44 22.53 9.81
CA VAL A 212 25.74 22.03 11.16
C VAL A 212 25.36 23.09 12.21
N VAL A 213 24.46 22.73 13.11
CA VAL A 213 24.00 23.58 14.23
C VAL A 213 24.50 22.94 15.54
N MET A 214 25.14 23.70 16.42
CA MET A 214 25.64 23.21 17.71
C MET A 214 24.98 23.93 18.88
N THR A 215 24.56 23.15 19.88
CA THR A 215 24.16 23.74 21.18
C THR A 215 25.40 24.15 22.02
N GLU A 216 25.18 25.04 22.96
CA GLU A 216 26.29 25.52 23.86
C GLU A 216 27.04 24.39 24.61
N GLN A 217 26.36 23.30 24.91
CA GLN A 217 26.91 22.16 25.63
C GLN A 217 27.49 21.06 24.73
N ALA A 218 27.32 21.22 23.41
CA ALA A 218 27.78 20.23 22.44
C ALA A 218 29.24 20.42 22.09
N TYR A 219 29.90 19.31 21.76
CA TYR A 219 31.25 19.35 21.22
C TYR A 219 31.46 18.26 20.18
N MET A 220 32.22 18.57 19.12
CA MET A 220 32.71 17.62 18.13
C MET A 220 34.22 17.48 18.26
N VAL A 221 34.72 16.27 18.49
CA VAL A 221 36.15 16.02 18.72
C VAL A 221 36.58 14.69 18.12
N ILE A 222 37.77 14.64 17.54
CA ILE A 222 38.40 13.37 17.11
C ILE A 222 38.68 12.50 18.32
N ALA A 223 39.18 13.13 19.40
CA ALA A 223 39.49 12.47 20.68
C ALA A 223 38.99 13.34 21.83
N GLY A 224 38.20 12.76 22.72
CA GLY A 224 37.70 13.45 23.90
C GLY A 224 38.81 13.80 24.92
N ALA A 225 38.51 14.76 25.80
CA ALA A 225 39.43 15.27 26.80
C ALA A 225 40.11 14.17 27.66
N ALA A 226 39.38 13.10 27.99
CA ALA A 226 39.94 11.99 28.76
C ALA A 226 41.11 11.27 28.05
N LEU A 227 40.99 11.11 26.71
CA LEU A 227 42.04 10.48 25.91
C LEU A 227 43.25 11.41 25.77
N ILE A 228 43.02 12.71 25.58
CA ILE A 228 44.08 13.72 25.50
C ILE A 228 44.82 13.81 26.84
N LYS A 229 44.10 13.80 27.96
CA LYS A 229 44.70 13.77 29.30
C LYS A 229 45.62 12.56 29.49
N GLY A 230 45.17 11.37 29.01
CA GLY A 230 45.99 10.15 29.07
C GLY A 230 47.22 10.20 28.16
N ALA A 231 47.07 10.74 26.94
CA ALA A 231 48.14 10.74 25.93
C ALA A 231 49.12 11.92 26.06
N LYS A 232 48.63 13.11 26.46
CA LYS A 232 49.43 14.35 26.48
C LYS A 232 49.58 14.99 27.87
N SER A 233 48.95 14.42 28.92
CA SER A 233 48.92 14.95 30.30
C SER A 233 48.36 16.38 30.39
N GLU A 234 47.55 16.81 29.40
CA GLU A 234 46.97 18.14 29.29
C GLU A 234 45.64 18.21 30.03
N LYS A 235 45.43 19.25 30.83
CA LYS A 235 44.14 19.52 31.49
C LYS A 235 43.30 20.45 30.61
N ILE A 236 42.45 19.84 29.79
CA ILE A 236 41.60 20.52 28.85
C ILE A 236 40.19 19.91 28.91
N THR A 237 39.15 20.69 28.66
CA THR A 237 37.78 20.17 28.54
C THR A 237 37.46 19.85 27.08
N SER A 238 36.46 18.99 26.83
CA SER A 238 36.04 18.69 25.48
C SER A 238 35.42 19.92 24.76
N LEU A 239 34.83 20.85 25.50
CA LEU A 239 34.35 22.13 24.97
C LEU A 239 35.51 23.04 24.51
N ASP A 240 36.63 23.05 25.24
CA ASP A 240 37.82 23.81 24.82
C ASP A 240 38.47 23.21 23.56
N ILE A 241 38.34 21.89 23.34
CA ILE A 241 38.90 21.21 22.18
C ILE A 241 38.03 21.44 20.94
N GLY A 242 36.72 21.27 21.05
CA GLY A 242 35.82 21.25 19.90
C GLY A 242 34.39 21.67 20.24
N GLY A 243 34.22 22.61 21.15
CA GLY A 243 32.93 23.24 21.43
C GLY A 243 32.51 24.24 20.34
N PRO A 244 31.31 24.84 20.43
CA PRO A 244 30.81 25.75 19.43
C PRO A 244 31.68 27.01 19.26
N GLU A 245 32.36 27.48 20.29
CA GLU A 245 33.33 28.58 20.19
C GLU A 245 34.45 28.25 19.20
N VAL A 246 34.93 26.99 19.24
CA VAL A 246 36.01 26.54 18.34
C VAL A 246 35.41 26.30 16.91
N HIS A 247 34.34 25.57 16.82
CA HIS A 247 33.87 25.09 15.51
C HIS A 247 33.09 26.13 14.70
N VAL A 248 32.39 27.05 15.34
CA VAL A 248 31.66 28.10 14.64
C VAL A 248 32.55 29.31 14.34
N HIS A 249 33.42 29.70 15.31
CA HIS A 249 34.15 30.97 15.18
C HIS A 249 35.63 30.81 14.75
N GLN A 250 36.23 29.61 14.87
CA GLN A 250 37.65 29.43 14.57
C GLN A 250 37.91 28.46 13.42
N SER A 251 37.35 27.23 13.50
CA SER A 251 37.63 26.18 12.51
C SER A 251 36.64 26.15 11.32
N GLY A 252 35.49 26.74 11.46
CA GLY A 252 34.43 26.69 10.44
C GLY A 252 33.80 25.29 10.23
N CYS A 253 33.96 24.38 11.18
CA CYS A 253 33.38 23.04 11.14
C CYS A 253 31.88 22.98 11.51
N ALA A 254 31.31 24.10 11.99
CA ALA A 254 29.90 24.27 12.25
C ALA A 254 29.44 25.65 11.80
N ASP A 255 28.17 25.78 11.44
CA ASP A 255 27.60 26.99 10.87
C ASP A 255 26.94 27.90 11.91
N LEU A 256 26.33 27.31 12.94
CA LEU A 256 25.53 28.07 13.90
C LEU A 256 25.66 27.53 15.31
N ARG A 257 25.86 28.45 16.24
CA ARG A 257 25.84 28.24 17.70
C ARG A 257 24.48 28.67 18.26
N VAL A 258 23.86 27.83 19.09
CA VAL A 258 22.55 28.07 19.71
C VAL A 258 22.55 27.70 21.19
N PRO A 259 21.67 28.31 22.01
CA PRO A 259 21.73 28.11 23.48
C PRO A 259 21.45 26.67 23.93
N ASP A 260 20.46 26.02 23.35
CA ASP A 260 19.89 24.76 23.84
C ASP A 260 19.25 23.91 22.73
N ASP A 261 18.66 22.79 23.13
CA ASP A 261 18.02 21.83 22.23
C ASP A 261 16.85 22.46 21.46
N GLU A 262 16.00 23.26 22.11
CA GLU A 262 14.84 23.89 21.48
C GLU A 262 15.26 24.84 20.33
N HIS A 263 16.26 25.67 20.58
CA HIS A 263 16.80 26.58 19.57
C HIS A 263 17.49 25.82 18.42
N CYS A 264 18.13 24.70 18.73
CA CYS A 264 18.74 23.83 17.72
C CYS A 264 17.66 23.22 16.79
N LEU A 265 16.61 22.67 17.36
CA LEU A 265 15.48 22.12 16.59
C LEU A 265 14.82 23.19 15.73
N LEU A 266 14.61 24.39 16.27
CA LEU A 266 14.06 25.53 15.54
C LEU A 266 14.95 25.96 14.37
N ALA A 267 16.27 25.94 14.57
CA ALA A 267 17.24 26.24 13.53
C ALA A 267 17.18 25.16 12.41
N ILE A 268 17.14 23.87 12.76
CA ILE A 268 16.97 22.77 11.80
C ILE A 268 15.68 22.95 11.00
N GLN A 269 14.55 23.24 11.66
CA GLN A 269 13.27 23.50 10.99
C GLN A 269 13.39 24.63 9.95
N ARG A 270 14.09 25.71 10.28
CA ARG A 270 14.34 26.83 9.37
C ARG A 270 15.22 26.44 8.19
N GLU A 271 16.24 25.63 8.40
CA GLU A 271 17.08 25.14 7.31
C GLU A 271 16.29 24.21 6.39
N VAL A 272 15.43 23.32 6.91
CA VAL A 272 14.53 22.48 6.10
C VAL A 272 13.55 23.35 5.29
N GLU A 273 13.00 24.42 5.88
CA GLU A 273 12.10 25.35 5.19
C GLU A 273 12.77 26.07 4.01
N ARG A 274 14.07 26.37 4.12
CA ARG A 274 14.87 27.04 3.07
C ARG A 274 15.23 26.15 1.89
N LEU A 275 15.13 24.83 2.02
CA LEU A 275 15.45 23.93 0.92
C LEU A 275 14.53 24.18 -0.29
N PRO A 276 15.02 24.00 -1.53
CA PRO A 276 14.18 24.08 -2.71
C PRO A 276 12.97 23.14 -2.60
N GLN A 277 11.80 23.60 -3.02
CA GLN A 277 10.61 22.75 -3.02
C GLN A 277 10.84 21.53 -3.91
N PRO A 278 10.45 20.32 -3.48
CA PRO A 278 10.50 19.16 -4.35
C PRO A 278 9.61 19.38 -5.57
N ALA A 279 9.89 18.67 -6.66
CA ALA A 279 9.03 18.69 -7.83
C ALA A 279 7.59 18.37 -7.41
N VAL A 280 6.63 19.14 -7.93
CA VAL A 280 5.20 19.03 -7.58
C VAL A 280 4.71 17.61 -7.86
N ASP A 281 3.81 17.11 -7.02
CA ASP A 281 3.04 15.87 -7.17
C ASP A 281 2.41 15.76 -8.56
N TYR A 282 3.12 15.15 -9.47
CA TYR A 282 2.79 15.06 -10.88
C TYR A 282 1.44 14.36 -11.13
N TYR A 283 1.06 13.44 -10.24
CA TYR A 283 -0.14 12.61 -10.36
C TYR A 283 -1.26 12.96 -9.37
N ARG A 284 -1.06 13.93 -8.50
CA ARG A 284 -2.08 14.48 -7.62
C ARG A 284 -2.95 15.56 -8.28
N ALA A 285 -2.51 16.09 -9.40
CA ALA A 285 -3.22 17.19 -10.04
C ALA A 285 -4.69 16.81 -10.31
N GLY A 286 -5.61 17.45 -9.61
CA GLY A 286 -7.05 17.24 -9.74
C GLY A 286 -7.62 16.05 -8.94
N ARG A 287 -6.87 15.43 -8.01
CA ARG A 287 -7.37 14.35 -7.15
C ARG A 287 -7.05 14.62 -5.70
N ALA A 288 -8.06 14.82 -4.90
CA ALA A 288 -7.92 14.82 -3.45
C ALA A 288 -7.74 13.39 -2.95
N PRO A 289 -6.94 13.16 -1.87
CA PRO A 289 -6.94 11.91 -1.16
C PRO A 289 -8.35 11.54 -0.69
N ALA A 290 -8.72 10.27 -0.81
CA ALA A 290 -10.01 9.79 -0.34
C ALA A 290 -9.84 8.54 0.54
N PRO A 291 -10.65 8.37 1.59
CA PRO A 291 -10.64 7.13 2.35
C PRO A 291 -11.16 5.97 1.48
N PRO A 292 -10.81 4.72 1.80
CA PRO A 292 -11.47 3.57 1.21
C PRO A 292 -12.95 3.52 1.65
N ARG A 293 -13.81 2.89 0.86
CA ARG A 293 -15.23 2.70 1.19
C ARG A 293 -15.44 1.79 2.40
N PHE A 294 -14.49 0.90 2.66
CA PHE A 294 -14.52 -0.06 3.75
C PHE A 294 -13.37 0.23 4.69
N ALA A 295 -13.61 0.14 6.00
CA ALA A 295 -12.63 0.51 7.00
C ALA A 295 -11.36 -0.37 6.95
N SER A 296 -10.18 0.26 6.91
CA SER A 296 -8.88 -0.46 6.93
C SER A 296 -8.70 -1.28 8.21
N SER A 297 -9.30 -0.87 9.32
CA SER A 297 -9.29 -1.61 10.58
C SER A 297 -9.96 -3.00 10.51
N GLU A 298 -10.79 -3.27 9.49
CA GLU A 298 -11.36 -4.60 9.28
C GLU A 298 -10.32 -5.62 8.81
N LEU A 299 -9.16 -5.19 8.29
CA LEU A 299 -8.12 -6.09 7.80
C LEU A 299 -7.62 -7.07 8.86
N SER A 300 -7.52 -6.65 10.12
CA SER A 300 -7.13 -7.51 11.25
C SER A 300 -8.08 -8.69 11.50
N GLY A 301 -9.32 -8.61 11.04
CA GLY A 301 -10.29 -9.71 11.12
C GLY A 301 -10.56 -10.41 9.79
N ILE A 302 -10.14 -9.81 8.64
CA ILE A 302 -10.31 -10.40 7.30
C ILE A 302 -9.16 -11.31 6.93
N VAL A 303 -7.92 -10.93 7.25
CA VAL A 303 -6.74 -11.76 6.99
C VAL A 303 -6.54 -12.71 8.17
N PRO A 304 -6.79 -14.02 8.00
CA PRO A 304 -6.72 -14.96 9.10
C PRO A 304 -5.27 -15.21 9.53
N VAL A 305 -5.07 -15.40 10.84
CA VAL A 305 -3.77 -15.73 11.42
C VAL A 305 -3.28 -17.11 10.91
N ASP A 306 -4.21 -18.07 10.75
CA ASP A 306 -3.87 -19.36 10.17
C ASP A 306 -3.60 -19.21 8.67
N HIS A 307 -2.35 -19.36 8.29
CA HIS A 307 -1.88 -19.23 6.91
C HIS A 307 -2.46 -20.26 5.92
N ARG A 308 -3.09 -21.32 6.42
CA ARG A 308 -3.76 -22.35 5.60
C ARG A 308 -5.17 -21.92 5.17
N VAL A 309 -5.74 -20.97 5.88
CA VAL A 309 -7.07 -20.43 5.58
C VAL A 309 -6.96 -19.33 4.52
N ALA A 310 -7.68 -19.50 3.42
CA ALA A 310 -7.73 -18.51 2.34
C ALA A 310 -8.59 -17.29 2.73
N TYR A 311 -8.32 -16.16 2.09
CA TYR A 311 -9.11 -14.94 2.20
C TYR A 311 -9.23 -14.27 0.81
N PRO A 312 -10.27 -13.47 0.55
CA PRO A 312 -10.42 -12.79 -0.73
C PRO A 312 -9.45 -11.60 -0.83
N ALA A 313 -8.44 -11.71 -1.71
CA ALA A 313 -7.37 -10.72 -1.84
C ALA A 313 -7.90 -9.33 -2.29
N HIS A 314 -8.94 -9.28 -3.13
CA HIS A 314 -9.56 -8.03 -3.54
C HIS A 314 -10.15 -7.24 -2.36
N GLU A 315 -10.59 -7.92 -1.30
CA GLU A 315 -11.09 -7.27 -0.10
C GLU A 315 -10.00 -6.58 0.72
N VAL A 316 -8.75 -7.08 0.62
CA VAL A 316 -7.59 -6.39 1.19
C VAL A 316 -7.31 -5.12 0.39
N LEU A 317 -7.22 -5.22 -0.94
CA LEU A 317 -7.02 -4.06 -1.81
C LEU A 317 -8.12 -3.01 -1.63
N ALA A 318 -9.38 -3.42 -1.51
CA ALA A 318 -10.51 -2.52 -1.31
C ALA A 318 -10.42 -1.68 -0.02
N ARG A 319 -9.70 -2.16 0.99
CA ARG A 319 -9.47 -1.47 2.28
C ARG A 319 -8.18 -0.67 2.33
N LEU A 320 -7.36 -0.77 1.30
CA LEU A 320 -6.13 0.00 1.15
C LEU A 320 -6.27 1.16 0.17
N LEU A 321 -7.14 1.03 -0.86
CA LEU A 321 -7.20 1.95 -1.98
C LEU A 321 -8.23 3.07 -1.78
N ASP A 322 -7.93 4.25 -2.29
CA ASP A 322 -8.82 5.40 -2.30
C ASP A 322 -10.14 5.06 -3.01
N ASP A 323 -11.27 5.39 -2.36
CA ASP A 323 -12.63 5.06 -2.84
C ASP A 323 -12.84 3.57 -3.15
N SER A 324 -11.94 2.68 -2.71
CA SER A 324 -11.92 1.27 -3.08
C SER A 324 -11.95 1.05 -4.60
N LEU A 325 -11.18 1.88 -5.33
CA LEU A 325 -11.13 1.87 -6.79
C LEU A 325 -9.84 1.23 -7.28
N PHE A 326 -9.97 0.27 -8.20
CA PHE A 326 -8.86 -0.48 -8.76
C PHE A 326 -9.04 -0.73 -10.25
N TRP A 327 -7.98 -0.67 -11.02
CA TRP A 327 -7.93 -1.15 -12.39
C TRP A 327 -7.08 -2.42 -12.42
N GLU A 328 -7.74 -3.56 -12.34
CA GLU A 328 -7.08 -4.84 -12.50
C GLU A 328 -6.74 -5.07 -13.97
N LEU A 329 -5.49 -5.48 -14.23
CA LEU A 329 -5.02 -5.86 -15.56
C LEU A 329 -4.99 -7.39 -15.67
N TRP A 330 -5.44 -7.89 -16.81
CA TRP A 330 -5.46 -9.31 -17.17
C TRP A 330 -6.08 -10.24 -16.09
N PRO A 331 -7.29 -9.97 -15.62
CA PRO A 331 -7.91 -10.77 -14.56
C PRO A 331 -8.17 -12.24 -14.96
N GLY A 332 -8.22 -12.54 -16.25
CA GLY A 332 -8.39 -13.91 -16.77
C GLY A 332 -7.10 -14.70 -16.97
N GLN A 333 -5.92 -14.10 -16.71
CA GLN A 333 -4.61 -14.75 -16.87
C GLN A 333 -3.87 -14.74 -15.54
N GLY A 334 -3.13 -15.81 -15.23
CA GLY A 334 -2.34 -15.90 -14.01
C GLY A 334 -3.19 -15.56 -12.79
N GLN A 335 -4.31 -16.26 -12.60
CA GLN A 335 -5.31 -15.88 -11.59
C GLN A 335 -4.83 -16.09 -10.15
N GLU A 336 -3.73 -16.78 -9.95
CA GLU A 336 -3.02 -16.90 -8.66
C GLU A 336 -2.38 -15.59 -8.21
N VAL A 337 -2.30 -14.59 -9.11
CA VAL A 337 -1.79 -13.24 -8.79
C VAL A 337 -2.69 -12.16 -9.35
N ILE A 338 -2.80 -11.07 -8.62
CA ILE A 338 -3.54 -9.86 -8.99
C ILE A 338 -2.51 -8.78 -9.31
N VAL A 339 -2.64 -8.11 -10.45
CA VAL A 339 -1.86 -6.92 -10.78
C VAL A 339 -2.78 -5.81 -11.25
N GLY A 340 -2.48 -4.59 -10.87
CA GLY A 340 -3.31 -3.45 -11.29
C GLY A 340 -2.87 -2.11 -10.71
N ILE A 341 -3.59 -1.08 -11.12
CA ILE A 341 -3.36 0.29 -10.69
C ILE A 341 -4.46 0.70 -9.72
N GLY A 342 -4.06 1.26 -8.60
CA GLY A 342 -4.94 1.89 -7.63
C GLY A 342 -4.36 3.21 -7.15
N ARG A 343 -5.09 3.92 -6.30
CA ARG A 343 -4.59 5.14 -5.66
C ARG A 343 -4.52 4.96 -4.15
N VAL A 344 -3.44 5.47 -3.58
CA VAL A 344 -3.30 5.62 -2.14
C VAL A 344 -2.95 7.08 -1.88
N ASN A 345 -3.72 7.75 -1.04
CA ASN A 345 -3.56 9.17 -0.74
C ASN A 345 -3.55 10.07 -2.01
N GLY A 346 -4.42 9.76 -2.97
CA GLY A 346 -4.53 10.47 -4.26
C GLY A 346 -3.48 10.10 -5.31
N LEU A 347 -2.47 9.30 -4.95
CA LEU A 347 -1.31 8.94 -5.78
C LEU A 347 -1.48 7.55 -6.39
N TYR A 348 -1.16 7.41 -7.69
CA TYR A 348 -1.22 6.13 -8.37
C TYR A 348 -0.06 5.23 -7.98
N CYS A 349 -0.36 4.01 -7.59
CA CYS A 349 0.60 2.94 -7.34
C CYS A 349 0.21 1.69 -8.13
N GLY A 350 1.20 0.93 -8.57
CA GLY A 350 1.01 -0.42 -9.09
C GLY A 350 0.99 -1.42 -7.95
N PHE A 351 -0.02 -2.28 -7.91
CA PHE A 351 -0.17 -3.31 -6.89
C PHE A 351 0.05 -4.69 -7.51
N LEU A 352 0.84 -5.51 -6.85
CA LEU A 352 1.08 -6.91 -7.18
C LEU A 352 0.81 -7.73 -5.91
N MET A 353 -0.12 -8.66 -5.98
CA MET A 353 -0.58 -9.41 -4.83
C MET A 353 -0.84 -10.87 -5.18
N ASN A 354 -0.56 -11.79 -4.26
CA ASN A 354 -1.01 -13.17 -4.39
C ASN A 354 -2.51 -13.28 -4.14
N GLN A 355 -3.18 -14.15 -4.91
CA GLN A 355 -4.56 -14.54 -4.68
C GLN A 355 -4.59 -15.86 -3.91
N PRO A 356 -4.77 -15.85 -2.58
CA PRO A 356 -4.86 -17.10 -1.82
C PRO A 356 -6.14 -17.88 -2.17
N GLY A 357 -6.14 -19.17 -1.88
CA GLY A 357 -7.27 -20.06 -2.18
C GLY A 357 -7.04 -20.90 -3.44
N LEU A 358 -8.11 -21.38 -4.01
CA LEU A 358 -8.06 -22.17 -5.24
C LEU A 358 -8.41 -21.29 -6.45
N VAL A 359 -7.65 -21.44 -7.51
CA VAL A 359 -7.86 -20.75 -8.79
C VAL A 359 -7.99 -21.77 -9.93
N PRO A 360 -8.71 -21.47 -11.01
CA PRO A 360 -8.81 -22.35 -12.17
C PRO A 360 -7.44 -22.66 -12.77
N ASP A 361 -7.23 -23.91 -13.16
CA ASP A 361 -6.05 -24.30 -13.94
C ASP A 361 -6.30 -23.89 -15.41
N PRO A 362 -5.45 -23.03 -16.01
CA PRO A 362 -5.66 -22.60 -17.39
C PRO A 362 -5.44 -23.70 -18.43
N LEU A 363 -4.72 -24.77 -18.07
CA LEU A 363 -4.51 -25.94 -18.95
C LEU A 363 -5.67 -26.94 -18.89
N ASP A 364 -6.38 -26.98 -17.76
CA ASP A 364 -7.55 -27.82 -17.55
C ASP A 364 -8.57 -27.07 -16.65
N PRO A 365 -9.54 -26.36 -17.25
CA PRO A 365 -10.52 -25.59 -16.47
C PRO A 365 -11.40 -26.42 -15.54
N SER A 366 -11.42 -27.75 -15.68
CA SER A 366 -12.10 -28.64 -14.73
C SER A 366 -11.34 -28.87 -13.44
N ARG A 367 -10.07 -28.48 -13.40
CA ARG A 367 -9.17 -28.57 -12.23
C ARG A 367 -8.96 -27.22 -11.61
N GLN A 368 -8.61 -27.25 -10.34
CA GLN A 368 -8.18 -26.08 -9.59
C GLN A 368 -6.77 -26.28 -9.06
N ARG A 369 -6.02 -25.19 -9.00
CA ARG A 369 -4.66 -25.17 -8.46
C ARG A 369 -4.56 -24.19 -7.28
N PRO A 370 -3.65 -24.41 -6.31
CA PRO A 370 -3.48 -23.52 -5.17
C PRO A 370 -3.03 -22.11 -5.61
N GLY A 371 -3.73 -21.08 -5.18
CA GLY A 371 -3.23 -19.72 -5.23
C GLY A 371 -2.15 -19.50 -4.16
N GLY A 372 -1.36 -18.46 -4.30
CA GLY A 372 -0.16 -18.26 -3.48
C GLY A 372 1.07 -19.03 -3.97
N THR A 373 0.90 -20.00 -4.86
CA THR A 373 1.97 -20.65 -5.63
C THR A 373 2.16 -19.92 -6.95
N LEU A 374 3.39 -19.75 -7.41
CA LEU A 374 3.72 -19.04 -8.65
C LEU A 374 3.83 -20.02 -9.81
N TYR A 375 2.99 -19.83 -10.81
CA TYR A 375 2.96 -20.58 -12.06
C TYR A 375 3.46 -19.71 -13.22
N GLN A 376 3.71 -20.32 -14.36
CA GLN A 376 4.27 -19.66 -15.54
C GLN A 376 3.51 -18.39 -15.97
N ASP A 377 2.20 -18.48 -16.06
CA ASP A 377 1.33 -17.39 -16.50
C ASP A 377 1.27 -16.23 -15.50
N GLY A 378 1.21 -16.52 -14.20
CA GLY A 378 1.31 -15.51 -13.15
C GLY A 378 2.66 -14.82 -13.10
N ILE A 379 3.76 -15.58 -13.29
CA ILE A 379 5.11 -15.02 -13.36
C ILE A 379 5.23 -14.07 -14.55
N ALA A 380 4.73 -14.46 -15.73
CA ALA A 380 4.73 -13.63 -16.92
C ALA A 380 3.94 -12.33 -16.70
N LYS A 381 2.75 -12.43 -16.10
CA LYS A 381 1.88 -11.31 -15.72
C LYS A 381 2.59 -10.34 -14.77
N LEU A 382 3.21 -10.84 -13.70
CA LEU A 382 3.95 -10.04 -12.73
C LEU A 382 5.13 -9.32 -13.40
N ALA A 383 5.98 -10.03 -14.14
CA ALA A 383 7.16 -9.46 -14.79
C ALA A 383 6.79 -8.38 -15.83
N GLN A 384 5.73 -8.61 -16.60
CA GLN A 384 5.24 -7.65 -17.59
C GLN A 384 4.69 -6.40 -16.93
N PHE A 385 3.90 -6.55 -15.87
CA PHE A 385 3.33 -5.42 -15.15
C PHE A 385 4.39 -4.60 -14.41
N ALA A 386 5.33 -5.27 -13.72
CA ALA A 386 6.45 -4.60 -13.05
C ALA A 386 7.27 -3.75 -14.01
N ARG A 387 7.63 -4.29 -15.20
CA ARG A 387 8.35 -3.54 -16.24
C ARG A 387 7.54 -2.36 -16.80
N ALA A 388 6.23 -2.51 -16.97
CA ALA A 388 5.37 -1.43 -17.43
C ALA A 388 5.34 -0.29 -16.42
N CYS A 389 5.17 -0.60 -15.13
CA CYS A 389 5.23 0.39 -14.05
C CYS A 389 6.61 1.06 -13.96
N ASP A 390 7.71 0.29 -14.08
CA ASP A 390 9.06 0.87 -14.12
C ASP A 390 9.25 1.83 -15.28
N ALA A 391 8.83 1.41 -16.47
CA ALA A 391 8.91 2.25 -17.66
C ALA A 391 8.17 3.58 -17.49
N ASP A 392 7.05 3.56 -16.79
CA ASP A 392 6.20 4.71 -16.54
C ASP A 392 6.55 5.46 -15.24
N GLY A 393 7.40 4.90 -14.37
CA GLY A 393 7.79 5.48 -13.09
C GLY A 393 6.70 5.42 -12.04
N ILE A 394 5.78 4.47 -12.16
CA ILE A 394 4.76 4.20 -11.15
C ILE A 394 5.39 3.41 -10.01
N PRO A 395 5.33 3.89 -8.76
CA PRO A 395 5.78 3.12 -7.61
C PRO A 395 5.03 1.81 -7.48
N LEU A 396 5.73 0.75 -7.08
CA LEU A 396 5.18 -0.58 -6.93
C LEU A 396 4.97 -0.94 -5.45
N VAL A 397 3.84 -1.56 -5.16
CA VAL A 397 3.50 -2.16 -3.87
C VAL A 397 3.31 -3.66 -4.07
N TRP A 398 4.20 -4.46 -3.51
CA TRP A 398 4.13 -5.91 -3.50
C TRP A 398 3.51 -6.39 -2.18
N LEU A 399 2.37 -7.07 -2.26
CA LEU A 399 1.67 -7.63 -1.10
C LEU A 399 1.86 -9.15 -1.12
N GLN A 400 2.81 -9.65 -0.33
CA GLN A 400 3.22 -11.06 -0.35
C GLN A 400 2.37 -11.94 0.55
N ASP A 401 1.83 -13.01 -0.02
CA ASP A 401 1.36 -14.20 0.66
C ASP A 401 1.72 -15.42 -0.21
N VAL A 402 3.02 -15.61 -0.45
CA VAL A 402 3.57 -16.55 -1.42
C VAL A 402 4.10 -17.81 -0.75
N SER A 403 3.66 -18.98 -1.24
CA SER A 403 4.13 -20.30 -0.77
C SER A 403 5.40 -20.78 -1.49
N GLY A 404 5.72 -20.21 -2.65
CA GLY A 404 6.85 -20.59 -3.48
C GLY A 404 6.48 -20.68 -4.96
N PHE A 405 7.41 -21.19 -5.77
CA PHE A 405 7.13 -21.58 -7.14
C PHE A 405 6.46 -22.96 -7.17
N ASP A 406 5.74 -23.24 -8.24
CA ASP A 406 5.29 -24.60 -8.53
C ASP A 406 6.49 -25.52 -8.72
N ILE A 407 6.29 -26.80 -8.44
CA ILE A 407 7.34 -27.83 -8.47
C ILE A 407 6.84 -29.08 -9.18
N GLY A 408 7.78 -29.87 -9.66
CA GLY A 408 7.50 -31.17 -10.23
C GLY A 408 7.68 -31.22 -11.76
N ARG A 409 7.41 -32.39 -12.33
CA ARG A 409 7.72 -32.68 -13.73
C ARG A 409 7.04 -31.76 -14.73
N GLU A 410 5.80 -31.35 -14.44
CA GLU A 410 5.03 -30.49 -15.31
C GLU A 410 5.57 -29.04 -15.29
N ALA A 411 5.84 -28.51 -14.11
CA ALA A 411 6.44 -27.20 -13.94
C ALA A 411 7.77 -27.07 -14.69
N GLU A 412 8.64 -28.11 -14.58
CA GLU A 412 9.92 -28.13 -15.30
C GLU A 412 9.73 -28.22 -16.83
N ARG A 413 8.77 -29.00 -17.30
CA ARG A 413 8.46 -29.10 -18.75
C ARG A 413 7.93 -27.81 -19.33
N LEU A 414 7.20 -27.01 -18.55
CA LEU A 414 6.71 -25.70 -18.93
C LEU A 414 7.80 -24.60 -18.84
N GLY A 415 9.00 -24.97 -18.41
CA GLY A 415 10.14 -24.05 -18.32
C GLY A 415 10.02 -23.06 -17.18
N LEU A 416 9.41 -23.44 -16.07
CA LEU A 416 9.13 -22.54 -14.94
C LEU A 416 10.39 -21.86 -14.40
N LEU A 417 11.52 -22.56 -14.38
CA LEU A 417 12.82 -22.01 -13.98
C LEU A 417 13.21 -20.81 -14.86
N GLY A 418 13.01 -20.91 -16.18
CA GLY A 418 13.26 -19.83 -17.13
C GLY A 418 12.32 -18.64 -16.95
N TRP A 419 11.05 -18.90 -16.69
CA TRP A 419 10.06 -17.86 -16.37
C TRP A 419 10.38 -17.17 -15.05
N GLY A 420 10.76 -17.92 -14.02
CA GLY A 420 11.23 -17.37 -12.74
C GLY A 420 12.40 -16.42 -12.91
N SER A 421 13.36 -16.76 -13.77
CA SER A 421 14.50 -15.89 -14.07
C SER A 421 14.07 -14.54 -14.71
N SER A 422 13.01 -14.52 -15.52
CA SER A 422 12.46 -13.29 -16.10
C SER A 422 11.89 -12.36 -15.06
N LEU A 423 11.22 -12.89 -14.04
CA LEU A 423 10.70 -12.08 -12.92
C LEU A 423 11.83 -11.56 -12.03
N ILE A 424 12.80 -12.41 -11.73
CA ILE A 424 14.02 -12.03 -11.01
C ILE A 424 14.74 -10.89 -11.74
N TYR A 425 14.91 -11.02 -13.06
CA TYR A 425 15.50 -9.95 -13.86
C TYR A 425 14.68 -8.66 -13.81
N ALA A 426 13.35 -8.74 -13.94
CA ALA A 426 12.48 -7.57 -13.88
C ALA A 426 12.63 -6.80 -12.57
N ASN A 427 12.70 -7.52 -11.45
CA ASN A 427 12.91 -6.92 -10.12
C ASN A 427 14.32 -6.33 -9.96
N SER A 428 15.35 -7.02 -10.46
CA SER A 428 16.75 -6.59 -10.32
C SER A 428 17.07 -5.29 -11.07
N VAL A 429 16.35 -4.99 -12.15
CA VAL A 429 16.56 -3.77 -12.95
C VAL A 429 15.51 -2.69 -12.68
N GLN A 430 14.67 -2.88 -11.69
CA GLN A 430 13.63 -1.94 -11.28
C GLN A 430 14.25 -0.62 -10.80
N ARG A 431 13.74 0.50 -11.31
CA ARG A 431 14.17 1.86 -10.95
C ARG A 431 13.07 2.69 -10.30
N ALA A 432 11.81 2.35 -10.55
CA ALA A 432 10.70 2.94 -9.82
C ALA A 432 10.74 2.44 -8.37
N PRO A 433 10.41 3.29 -7.38
CA PRO A 433 10.41 2.88 -5.98
C PRO A 433 9.53 1.67 -5.73
N VAL A 434 10.04 0.72 -4.95
CA VAL A 434 9.36 -0.54 -4.63
C VAL A 434 9.14 -0.64 -3.14
N PHE A 435 7.91 -0.96 -2.75
CA PHE A 435 7.52 -1.25 -1.37
C PHE A 435 7.02 -2.69 -1.28
N THR A 436 7.58 -3.46 -0.38
CA THR A 436 7.21 -4.85 -0.16
C THR A 436 6.56 -5.02 1.20
N VAL A 437 5.43 -5.71 1.26
CA VAL A 437 4.71 -6.04 2.48
C VAL A 437 4.57 -7.55 2.58
N LEU A 438 5.17 -8.14 3.59
CA LEU A 438 4.97 -9.54 3.94
C LEU A 438 3.66 -9.66 4.73
N LEU A 439 2.55 -9.96 4.03
CA LEU A 439 1.23 -10.07 4.66
C LEU A 439 1.15 -11.31 5.54
N ARG A 440 1.55 -12.46 5.01
CA ARG A 440 1.61 -13.74 5.74
C ARG A 440 2.83 -14.54 5.30
N ARG A 441 2.69 -15.45 4.31
CA ARG A 441 3.78 -16.30 3.83
C ARG A 441 4.72 -15.56 2.92
N ALA A 442 6.00 -15.79 3.11
CA ALA A 442 7.08 -15.34 2.24
C ALA A 442 8.10 -16.48 2.14
N SER A 443 7.81 -17.48 1.29
CA SER A 443 8.51 -18.77 1.31
C SER A 443 9.43 -18.98 0.11
N GLY A 444 10.61 -19.49 0.38
CA GLY A 444 11.59 -19.95 -0.60
C GLY A 444 11.98 -18.89 -1.63
N ALA A 445 12.28 -19.33 -2.86
CA ALA A 445 12.60 -18.41 -3.95
C ALA A 445 11.40 -17.55 -4.40
N GLY A 446 10.17 -17.93 -4.02
CA GLY A 446 8.97 -17.08 -4.22
C GLY A 446 9.07 -15.75 -3.48
N TYR A 447 9.62 -15.74 -2.26
CA TYR A 447 9.92 -14.53 -1.52
C TYR A 447 10.85 -13.58 -2.30
N TYR A 448 11.89 -14.12 -2.91
CA TYR A 448 12.81 -13.34 -3.73
C TYR A 448 12.10 -12.76 -4.97
N ALA A 449 11.41 -13.63 -5.71
CA ALA A 449 10.71 -13.27 -6.93
C ALA A 449 9.59 -12.24 -6.71
N PHE A 450 9.02 -12.18 -5.52
CA PHE A 450 8.02 -11.18 -5.11
C PHE A 450 8.67 -9.93 -4.50
N SER A 451 9.86 -9.57 -4.96
CA SER A 451 10.62 -8.39 -4.54
C SER A 451 10.92 -8.35 -3.02
N GLY A 452 11.40 -9.50 -2.49
CA GLY A 452 11.89 -9.58 -1.12
C GLY A 452 13.16 -8.75 -0.89
N ARG A 453 13.60 -8.66 0.36
CA ARG A 453 14.72 -7.84 0.81
C ARG A 453 16.02 -7.94 -0.03
N PRO A 454 16.41 -9.13 -0.56
CA PRO A 454 17.59 -9.24 -1.43
C PRO A 454 17.50 -8.50 -2.77
N TYR A 455 16.31 -8.05 -3.16
CA TYR A 455 16.07 -7.21 -4.35
C TYR A 455 15.93 -5.72 -4.02
N GLU A 456 16.39 -5.35 -2.83
CA GLU A 456 16.56 -3.98 -2.37
C GLU A 456 15.31 -3.09 -2.54
N PRO A 457 14.09 -3.54 -2.12
CA PRO A 457 12.96 -2.63 -2.09
C PRO A 457 13.29 -1.43 -1.19
N VAL A 458 12.72 -0.27 -1.49
CA VAL A 458 12.90 0.95 -0.66
C VAL A 458 12.58 0.63 0.79
N VAL A 459 11.48 -0.10 1.02
CA VAL A 459 11.13 -0.62 2.34
C VAL A 459 10.49 -1.99 2.21
N GLN A 460 10.84 -2.88 3.12
CA GLN A 460 10.13 -4.13 3.35
C GLN A 460 9.46 -4.10 4.72
N LEU A 461 8.13 -4.17 4.71
CA LEU A 461 7.30 -4.23 5.91
C LEU A 461 6.87 -5.68 6.17
N ALA A 462 6.69 -6.02 7.43
CA ALA A 462 6.08 -7.27 7.85
C ALA A 462 4.81 -7.00 8.66
N THR A 463 3.86 -7.92 8.64
CA THR A 463 2.75 -7.91 9.58
C THR A 463 3.07 -8.78 10.81
N PRO A 464 2.34 -8.67 11.92
CA PRO A 464 2.54 -9.53 13.09
C PRO A 464 2.33 -11.03 12.83
N ILE A 465 1.74 -11.39 11.68
CA ILE A 465 1.47 -12.77 11.25
C ILE A 465 2.34 -13.21 10.06
N SER A 466 3.30 -12.38 9.66
CA SER A 466 4.20 -12.74 8.56
C SER A 466 5.13 -13.89 8.94
N ARG A 467 5.45 -14.72 7.95
CA ARG A 467 6.24 -15.95 8.09
C ARG A 467 7.26 -15.99 6.97
N LEU A 468 8.52 -15.72 7.30
CA LEU A 468 9.63 -15.73 6.35
C LEU A 468 10.47 -16.99 6.53
N SER A 469 10.53 -17.85 5.52
CA SER A 469 11.32 -19.09 5.56
C SER A 469 11.63 -19.64 4.18
N VAL A 470 12.55 -20.59 4.12
CA VAL A 470 12.78 -21.35 2.89
C VAL A 470 11.60 -22.29 2.62
N MET A 471 11.09 -22.95 3.66
CA MET A 471 9.96 -23.88 3.61
C MET A 471 9.33 -24.05 5.00
N GLU A 472 8.12 -24.55 5.03
CA GLU A 472 7.40 -24.88 6.26
C GLU A 472 8.15 -25.90 7.13
N GLY A 473 8.04 -25.77 8.44
CA GLY A 473 8.76 -26.61 9.41
C GLY A 473 8.52 -28.11 9.23
N ARG A 474 7.25 -28.50 8.96
CA ARG A 474 6.90 -29.90 8.67
C ARG A 474 7.59 -30.43 7.40
N THR A 475 7.63 -29.64 6.33
CA THR A 475 8.31 -30.02 5.08
C THR A 475 9.81 -30.20 5.30
N LEU A 476 10.43 -29.32 6.09
CA LEU A 476 11.85 -29.47 6.43
C LEU A 476 12.11 -30.65 7.34
N ALA A 477 11.22 -30.97 8.29
CA ALA A 477 11.32 -32.14 9.13
C ALA A 477 11.28 -33.44 8.28
N ILE A 478 10.34 -33.56 7.34
CA ILE A 478 10.26 -34.67 6.39
C ILE A 478 11.54 -34.77 5.56
N ALA A 479 12.02 -33.65 5.00
CA ALA A 479 13.27 -33.64 4.22
C ALA A 479 14.50 -34.07 5.04
N THR A 480 14.59 -33.63 6.30
CA THR A 480 15.69 -33.93 7.22
C THR A 480 15.71 -35.42 7.59
N TYR A 481 14.55 -36.02 7.79
CA TYR A 481 14.39 -37.42 8.20
C TYR A 481 14.03 -38.36 7.03
N ASN A 482 14.15 -37.91 5.79
CA ASN A 482 13.73 -38.63 4.58
C ASN A 482 14.25 -40.07 4.53
N THR A 483 15.48 -40.36 4.99
CA THR A 483 16.04 -41.71 5.02
C THR A 483 15.45 -42.63 6.10
N LYS A 484 14.65 -42.06 7.00
CA LYS A 484 13.95 -42.78 8.09
C LYS A 484 12.46 -42.91 7.84
N LEU A 485 11.97 -42.38 6.70
CA LEU A 485 10.58 -42.44 6.27
C LEU A 485 10.45 -43.38 5.08
N ASP A 486 9.28 -43.99 4.95
CA ASP A 486 8.88 -44.79 3.77
C ASP A 486 8.34 -43.91 2.63
N ASP A 487 7.85 -44.53 1.56
CA ASP A 487 7.32 -43.84 0.38
C ASP A 487 6.02 -43.07 0.67
N ASP A 488 5.34 -43.37 1.78
CA ASP A 488 4.13 -42.70 2.27
C ASP A 488 4.45 -41.62 3.31
N PHE A 489 5.72 -41.32 3.55
CA PHE A 489 6.26 -40.43 4.56
C PHE A 489 5.94 -40.81 6.00
N GLU A 490 5.66 -42.08 6.26
CA GLU A 490 5.54 -42.63 7.59
C GLU A 490 6.89 -43.16 8.08
N ILE A 491 7.10 -43.19 9.41
CA ILE A 491 8.38 -43.64 9.98
C ILE A 491 8.54 -45.14 9.71
N ALA A 492 9.60 -45.51 8.98
CA ALA A 492 9.81 -46.84 8.44
C ALA A 492 10.22 -47.91 9.47
N THR A 493 10.65 -47.50 10.69
CA THR A 493 11.07 -48.45 11.72
C THR A 493 9.91 -48.98 12.56
N ASP A 494 9.95 -50.27 12.89
CA ASP A 494 9.03 -50.93 13.83
C ASP A 494 9.52 -50.87 15.30
N ASP A 495 10.74 -50.39 15.54
CA ASP A 495 11.31 -50.23 16.87
C ASP A 495 10.65 -49.04 17.58
N PRO A 496 9.95 -49.24 18.70
CA PRO A 496 9.25 -48.17 19.40
C PRO A 496 10.17 -47.08 19.96
N GLU A 497 11.40 -47.42 20.36
CA GLU A 497 12.35 -46.46 20.89
C GLU A 497 12.92 -45.57 19.78
N GLU A 498 13.33 -46.17 18.65
CA GLU A 498 13.79 -45.46 17.47
C GLU A 498 12.67 -44.59 16.86
N ARG A 499 11.44 -45.09 16.80
CA ARG A 499 10.27 -44.35 16.33
C ARG A 499 10.03 -43.10 17.19
N ALA A 500 10.05 -43.25 18.50
CA ALA A 500 9.85 -42.14 19.43
C ALA A 500 10.98 -41.09 19.34
N GLU A 501 12.22 -41.51 19.05
CA GLU A 501 13.36 -40.64 18.83
C GLU A 501 13.17 -39.80 17.53
N ILE A 502 12.80 -40.47 16.43
CA ILE A 502 12.53 -39.82 15.13
C ILE A 502 11.37 -38.81 15.27
N GLU A 503 10.24 -39.21 15.88
CA GLU A 503 9.10 -38.34 16.10
C GLU A 503 9.48 -37.08 16.91
N ARG A 504 10.28 -37.26 17.96
CA ARG A 504 10.79 -36.15 18.78
C ARG A 504 11.67 -35.25 17.97
N GLY A 505 12.64 -35.78 17.21
CA GLY A 505 13.55 -35.01 16.39
C GLY A 505 12.82 -34.27 15.26
N MET A 506 11.83 -34.85 14.63
CA MET A 506 10.97 -34.17 13.64
C MET A 506 10.21 -33.01 14.27
N LYS A 507 9.61 -33.19 15.44
CA LYS A 507 8.93 -32.11 16.20
C LYS A 507 9.87 -31.00 16.63
N GLU A 508 11.11 -31.31 17.01
CA GLU A 508 12.14 -30.32 17.36
C GLU A 508 12.54 -29.48 16.14
N VAL A 509 12.71 -30.11 14.96
CA VAL A 509 12.98 -29.40 13.71
C VAL A 509 11.81 -28.48 13.36
N GLU A 510 10.58 -29.00 13.40
CA GLU A 510 9.37 -28.22 13.13
C GLU A 510 9.27 -27.03 14.08
N ALA A 511 9.39 -27.23 15.39
CA ALA A 511 9.30 -26.16 16.38
C ALA A 511 10.40 -25.11 16.23
N ARG A 512 11.62 -25.49 15.84
CA ARG A 512 12.71 -24.57 15.59
C ARG A 512 12.39 -23.68 14.40
N ILE A 513 11.94 -24.25 13.28
CA ILE A 513 11.60 -23.48 12.07
C ILE A 513 10.40 -22.57 12.31
N GLU A 514 9.39 -23.06 13.06
CA GLU A 514 8.27 -22.19 13.47
C GLU A 514 8.76 -20.98 14.30
N GLY A 515 9.74 -21.18 15.18
CA GLY A 515 10.37 -20.10 15.92
C GLY A 515 11.15 -19.12 15.03
N ASP A 516 11.90 -19.65 14.06
CA ASP A 516 12.69 -18.86 13.11
C ASP A 516 11.81 -18.00 12.17
N MET A 517 10.56 -18.42 11.94
CA MET A 517 9.58 -17.70 11.12
C MET A 517 8.90 -16.53 11.83
N ASP A 518 9.10 -16.33 13.13
CA ASP A 518 8.54 -15.18 13.86
C ASP A 518 9.06 -13.86 13.23
N PRO A 519 8.19 -12.89 12.87
CA PRO A 519 8.58 -11.67 12.16
C PRO A 519 9.67 -10.87 12.89
N TYR A 520 9.76 -11.00 14.20
CA TYR A 520 10.80 -10.31 14.97
C TYR A 520 12.20 -10.90 14.75
N VAL A 521 12.32 -12.13 14.28
CA VAL A 521 13.63 -12.71 13.94
C VAL A 521 14.25 -11.94 12.77
N ALA A 522 13.49 -11.76 11.68
CA ALA A 522 13.92 -10.99 10.52
C ALA A 522 14.11 -9.50 10.87
N ALA A 523 13.22 -8.92 11.66
CA ALA A 523 13.31 -7.51 12.05
C ALA A 523 14.52 -7.21 12.93
N LYS A 524 14.91 -8.12 13.81
CA LYS A 524 16.13 -7.99 14.63
C LYS A 524 17.41 -7.95 13.81
N GLN A 525 17.42 -8.62 12.67
CA GLN A 525 18.57 -8.74 11.78
C GLN A 525 18.57 -7.68 10.67
N LEU A 526 17.55 -6.82 10.62
CA LEU A 526 17.30 -5.85 9.53
C LEU A 526 17.00 -6.52 8.18
N ASP A 527 16.58 -7.78 8.19
CA ASP A 527 16.04 -8.47 7.01
C ASP A 527 14.60 -8.05 6.70
N THR A 528 13.96 -7.39 7.64
CA THR A 528 12.69 -6.65 7.50
C THR A 528 12.86 -5.29 8.16
N ASP A 529 12.46 -4.24 7.46
CA ASP A 529 12.70 -2.87 7.92
C ASP A 529 11.76 -2.46 9.08
N GLU A 530 10.47 -2.91 9.05
CA GLU A 530 9.53 -2.60 10.13
C GLU A 530 8.40 -3.64 10.21
N ILE A 531 7.81 -3.78 11.40
CA ILE A 531 6.58 -4.56 11.62
C ILE A 531 5.43 -3.59 11.83
N VAL A 532 4.37 -3.72 11.03
CA VAL A 532 3.18 -2.88 11.07
C VAL A 532 1.93 -3.71 11.23
N SER A 533 0.95 -3.24 12.02
CA SER A 533 -0.34 -3.90 12.10
C SER A 533 -1.10 -3.79 10.78
N LEU A 534 -2.01 -4.73 10.52
CA LEU A 534 -2.85 -4.68 9.32
C LEU A 534 -3.74 -3.43 9.30
N ALA A 535 -4.16 -2.95 10.47
CA ALA A 535 -4.99 -1.75 10.59
C ALA A 535 -4.23 -0.47 10.21
N GLU A 536 -2.90 -0.41 10.50
CA GLU A 536 -2.02 0.74 10.18
C GLU A 536 -1.53 0.73 8.73
N LEU A 537 -1.62 -0.41 8.03
CA LEU A 537 -0.95 -0.64 6.75
C LEU A 537 -1.31 0.43 5.70
N ARG A 538 -2.58 0.86 5.63
CA ARG A 538 -2.97 1.91 4.69
C ARG A 538 -2.25 3.24 4.96
N ASP A 539 -2.16 3.67 6.21
CA ASP A 539 -1.58 4.96 6.57
C ASP A 539 -0.07 4.96 6.32
N VAL A 540 0.59 3.83 6.60
CA VAL A 540 2.02 3.63 6.30
C VAL A 540 2.24 3.65 4.78
N LEU A 541 1.43 2.93 3.99
CA LEU A 541 1.52 2.95 2.53
C LEU A 541 1.22 4.33 1.95
N ALA A 542 0.32 5.12 2.56
CA ALA A 542 0.04 6.48 2.14
C ALA A 542 1.28 7.38 2.29
N GLY A 543 2.01 7.27 3.41
CA GLY A 543 3.27 7.97 3.63
C GLY A 543 4.34 7.57 2.61
N PHE A 544 4.52 6.27 2.38
CA PHE A 544 5.51 5.78 1.40
C PHE A 544 5.14 6.11 -0.04
N ALA A 545 3.85 6.15 -0.40
CA ALA A 545 3.43 6.62 -1.72
C ALA A 545 3.86 8.08 -1.95
N GLU A 546 3.66 8.96 -0.97
CA GLU A 546 4.15 10.34 -1.05
C GLU A 546 5.67 10.43 -1.17
N LEU A 547 6.39 9.68 -0.34
CA LEU A 547 7.84 9.60 -0.37
C LEU A 547 8.36 9.12 -1.73
N ALA A 548 7.73 8.11 -2.33
CA ALA A 548 8.10 7.61 -3.65
C ALA A 548 8.02 8.70 -4.73
N TYR A 549 7.01 9.56 -4.67
CA TYR A 549 6.83 10.62 -5.66
C TYR A 549 7.82 11.78 -5.51
N THR A 550 8.54 11.90 -4.41
CA THR A 550 9.65 12.87 -4.30
C THR A 550 10.79 12.55 -5.27
N ALA A 551 11.00 11.27 -5.59
CA ALA A 551 12.06 10.81 -6.48
C ALA A 551 11.65 10.78 -7.97
N THR A 552 10.35 10.80 -8.28
CA THR A 552 9.85 10.58 -9.66
C THR A 552 9.89 11.81 -10.56
N GLY A 553 10.02 13.02 -9.99
CA GLY A 553 9.99 14.29 -10.74
C GLY A 553 11.11 14.52 -11.76
N SER A 554 12.14 13.68 -11.78
CA SER A 554 13.29 13.80 -12.67
C SER A 554 13.29 12.84 -13.88
N ARG A 555 12.21 12.09 -14.10
CA ARG A 555 12.16 11.07 -15.18
C ARG A 555 11.96 11.68 -16.55
N THR A 556 12.72 11.19 -17.53
CA THR A 556 12.62 11.59 -18.93
C THR A 556 11.56 10.74 -19.63
N ILE A 557 10.61 11.36 -20.32
CA ILE A 557 9.65 10.66 -21.17
C ILE A 557 10.39 10.02 -22.34
N LYS A 558 10.30 8.70 -22.47
CA LYS A 558 11.06 7.93 -23.48
C LYS A 558 10.59 8.19 -24.91
N ASN A 559 9.30 8.22 -25.14
CA ASN A 559 8.72 8.40 -26.47
C ASN A 559 7.36 9.10 -26.38
N PRO A 560 7.23 10.34 -26.87
CA PRO A 560 5.99 11.10 -26.77
C PRO A 560 4.82 10.53 -27.60
N ARG A 561 5.08 9.53 -28.44
CA ARG A 561 4.05 8.86 -29.25
C ARG A 561 3.46 7.63 -28.57
N ILE A 562 4.11 7.10 -27.53
CA ILE A 562 3.64 5.94 -26.77
C ILE A 562 2.99 6.44 -25.49
N TRP A 563 1.70 6.20 -25.35
CA TRP A 563 0.96 6.51 -24.15
C TRP A 563 1.42 5.59 -23.03
N SER A 564 1.97 6.17 -22.01
CA SER A 564 2.34 5.47 -20.78
C SER A 564 1.12 5.25 -19.88
N LEU A 565 1.23 4.37 -18.87
CA LEU A 565 0.21 4.25 -17.83
C LEU A 565 0.02 5.58 -17.09
N HIS A 566 1.08 6.36 -16.94
CA HIS A 566 1.01 7.70 -16.36
C HIS A 566 0.23 8.70 -17.20
N ASP A 567 0.43 8.68 -18.52
CA ASP A 567 -0.34 9.53 -19.42
C ASP A 567 -1.82 9.14 -19.38
N LEU A 568 -2.12 7.84 -19.31
CA LEU A 568 -3.48 7.33 -19.14
C LEU A 568 -4.07 7.76 -17.77
N ALA A 569 -3.27 7.71 -16.70
CA ALA A 569 -3.68 8.17 -15.38
C ALA A 569 -4.01 9.67 -15.36
N ARG A 570 -3.22 10.49 -16.06
CA ARG A 570 -3.47 11.93 -16.21
C ARG A 570 -4.74 12.26 -16.97
N LEU A 571 -5.12 11.40 -17.91
CA LEU A 571 -6.37 11.54 -18.67
C LEU A 571 -7.57 11.03 -17.88
N GLY A 572 -7.42 10.66 -16.63
CA GLY A 572 -8.48 10.16 -15.78
C GLY A 572 -9.75 10.98 -15.89
N ALA A 573 -10.90 10.34 -15.68
CA ALA A 573 -12.18 11.04 -15.71
C ALA A 573 -12.14 12.22 -14.71
N PRO A 574 -12.62 13.39 -15.11
CA PRO A 574 -12.75 14.52 -14.20
C PRO A 574 -13.58 14.13 -12.97
N ALA A 575 -13.35 14.78 -11.84
CA ALA A 575 -14.18 14.58 -10.66
C ALA A 575 -15.64 14.80 -11.01
N ALA A 576 -16.53 13.95 -10.49
CA ALA A 576 -17.97 14.15 -10.68
C ALA A 576 -18.36 15.45 -9.95
N GLY A 577 -18.95 16.37 -10.70
CA GLY A 577 -19.59 17.58 -10.18
C GLY A 577 -21.07 17.34 -9.95
N ASP A 578 -21.75 18.38 -9.49
CA ASP A 578 -23.19 18.40 -9.33
C ASP A 578 -23.90 18.24 -10.67
N GLU A 579 -25.12 17.68 -10.65
CA GLU A 579 -26.04 17.78 -11.77
C GLU A 579 -26.55 19.22 -11.90
N ARG A 580 -26.56 19.74 -13.12
CA ARG A 580 -27.00 21.10 -13.42
C ARG A 580 -27.97 21.11 -14.58
N GLU A 581 -29.13 21.73 -14.41
CA GLU A 581 -30.04 21.93 -15.50
C GLU A 581 -29.42 22.84 -16.58
N ALA A 582 -29.59 22.48 -17.83
CA ALA A 582 -29.26 23.32 -18.97
C ALA A 582 -30.02 24.65 -18.92
N THR A 583 -29.42 25.74 -19.38
CA THR A 583 -30.17 26.96 -19.62
C THR A 583 -31.12 26.73 -20.80
N LEU A 584 -32.29 27.34 -20.75
CA LEU A 584 -33.36 27.12 -21.74
C LEU A 584 -33.64 28.43 -22.47
N ASP A 585 -33.64 28.35 -23.81
CA ASP A 585 -34.15 29.36 -24.70
C ASP A 585 -35.14 28.71 -25.69
N ARG A 586 -36.28 29.35 -25.96
CA ARG A 586 -37.34 28.79 -26.79
C ARG A 586 -37.70 29.69 -27.97
N GLU A 587 -37.71 29.10 -29.16
CA GLU A 587 -38.19 29.71 -30.38
C GLU A 587 -39.25 28.80 -31.02
N GLY A 588 -40.53 29.07 -30.72
CA GLY A 588 -41.65 28.25 -31.21
C GLY A 588 -41.67 26.85 -30.62
N GLU A 589 -41.65 25.82 -31.47
CA GLU A 589 -41.62 24.39 -31.08
C GLU A 589 -40.17 23.88 -30.86
N ARG A 590 -39.21 24.77 -30.78
CA ARG A 590 -37.80 24.40 -30.56
C ARG A 590 -37.30 24.93 -29.23
N ALA A 591 -36.69 24.04 -28.48
CA ALA A 591 -35.97 24.36 -27.26
C ALA A 591 -34.46 24.29 -27.51
N SER A 592 -33.75 25.39 -27.29
CA SER A 592 -32.28 25.45 -27.27
C SER A 592 -31.81 25.29 -25.84
N LEU A 593 -31.09 24.20 -25.59
CA LEU A 593 -30.48 23.90 -24.29
C LEU A 593 -29.05 24.45 -24.26
N GLY A 594 -28.78 25.40 -23.38
CA GLY A 594 -27.49 26.04 -23.26
C GLY A 594 -26.67 25.54 -22.06
N SER A 595 -25.39 25.86 -22.05
CA SER A 595 -24.48 25.45 -20.99
C SER A 595 -24.78 26.15 -19.66
N PRO A 596 -24.93 25.38 -18.56
CA PRO A 596 -25.17 25.96 -17.22
C PRO A 596 -23.90 26.51 -16.57
N VAL A 597 -22.71 26.26 -17.11
CA VAL A 597 -21.41 26.73 -16.60
C VAL A 597 -20.44 26.99 -17.75
N VAL A 598 -19.41 27.78 -17.48
CA VAL A 598 -18.28 27.97 -18.41
C VAL A 598 -17.37 26.76 -18.31
N GLY A 599 -16.97 26.15 -19.43
CA GLY A 599 -16.09 25.00 -19.40
C GLY A 599 -15.92 24.34 -20.77
N GLU A 600 -15.65 23.05 -20.76
CA GLU A 600 -15.49 22.25 -21.96
C GLU A 600 -16.63 21.21 -22.08
N TRP A 601 -17.44 21.35 -23.12
CA TRP A 601 -18.55 20.45 -23.42
C TRP A 601 -18.04 19.08 -23.87
N ARG A 602 -18.56 18.01 -23.26
CA ARG A 602 -18.11 16.64 -23.43
C ARG A 602 -19.29 15.68 -23.59
N ARG A 603 -19.09 14.65 -24.42
CA ARG A 603 -19.99 13.50 -24.58
C ARG A 603 -21.46 13.88 -24.80
N PRO A 604 -21.79 14.70 -25.81
CA PRO A 604 -23.17 14.97 -26.17
C PRO A 604 -23.90 13.69 -26.60
N LEU A 605 -25.21 13.63 -26.34
CA LEU A 605 -26.05 12.63 -26.95
C LEU A 605 -26.15 12.89 -28.46
N PRO A 606 -26.24 11.84 -29.29
CA PRO A 606 -26.33 12.00 -30.75
C PRO A 606 -27.69 12.61 -31.19
N ALA A 607 -27.70 13.20 -32.39
CA ALA A 607 -28.93 13.65 -33.03
C ALA A 607 -29.92 12.48 -33.21
N GLY A 608 -31.18 12.75 -33.06
CA GLY A 608 -32.24 11.77 -33.09
C GLY A 608 -32.55 11.08 -31.78
N THR A 609 -31.71 11.30 -30.74
CA THR A 609 -32.00 10.79 -29.41
C THR A 609 -33.18 11.52 -28.80
N TRP A 610 -34.15 10.79 -28.27
CA TRP A 610 -35.26 11.34 -27.50
C TRP A 610 -34.82 11.65 -26.07
N VAL A 611 -35.17 12.84 -25.58
CA VAL A 611 -34.83 13.31 -24.25
C VAL A 611 -36.06 13.75 -23.47
N ARG A 612 -35.98 13.64 -22.13
CA ARG A 612 -37.05 13.96 -21.17
C ARG A 612 -36.52 14.89 -20.07
N PRO A 613 -37.43 15.58 -19.37
CA PRO A 613 -37.05 16.37 -18.19
C PRO A 613 -36.17 15.58 -17.21
N GLY A 614 -35.08 16.17 -16.71
CA GLY A 614 -34.14 15.56 -15.80
C GLY A 614 -33.13 14.57 -16.45
N GLN A 615 -33.30 14.18 -17.70
CA GLN A 615 -32.37 13.29 -18.39
C GLN A 615 -31.07 14.00 -18.68
N ARG A 616 -29.95 13.31 -18.40
CA ARG A 616 -28.61 13.80 -18.69
C ARG A 616 -28.29 13.78 -20.17
N VAL A 617 -27.83 14.90 -20.72
CA VAL A 617 -27.53 15.08 -22.15
C VAL A 617 -26.04 15.18 -22.47
N GLY A 618 -25.20 15.32 -21.47
CA GLY A 618 -23.75 15.41 -21.59
C GLY A 618 -23.10 15.95 -20.32
N TRP A 619 -21.89 16.44 -20.43
CA TRP A 619 -21.15 17.07 -19.32
C TRP A 619 -20.46 18.34 -19.76
N VAL A 620 -20.35 19.30 -18.84
CA VAL A 620 -19.43 20.44 -18.97
C VAL A 620 -18.33 20.31 -17.92
N GLU A 621 -17.10 20.21 -18.39
CA GLU A 621 -15.94 20.15 -17.52
C GLU A 621 -15.46 21.57 -17.21
N GLN A 622 -15.47 21.94 -15.91
CA GLN A 622 -14.99 23.21 -15.41
C GLN A 622 -13.87 22.95 -14.38
N ALA A 623 -12.67 23.44 -14.65
CA ALA A 623 -11.52 23.30 -13.75
C ALA A 623 -11.27 21.86 -13.23
N GLY A 624 -11.44 20.83 -14.08
CA GLY A 624 -11.24 19.42 -13.74
C GLY A 624 -12.44 18.78 -13.02
N VAL A 625 -13.57 19.48 -12.90
CA VAL A 625 -14.84 18.94 -12.36
C VAL A 625 -15.83 18.79 -13.50
N ALA A 626 -16.43 17.60 -13.68
CA ALA A 626 -17.44 17.35 -14.70
C ALA A 626 -18.83 17.50 -14.09
N HIS A 627 -19.54 18.55 -14.50
CA HIS A 627 -20.94 18.77 -14.16
C HIS A 627 -21.83 18.06 -15.19
N ALA A 628 -22.71 17.19 -14.74
CA ALA A 628 -23.70 16.56 -15.59
C ALA A 628 -24.75 17.60 -16.00
N VAL A 629 -24.99 17.74 -17.30
CA VAL A 629 -26.00 18.67 -17.82
C VAL A 629 -27.29 17.89 -18.04
N THR A 630 -28.38 18.35 -17.43
CA THR A 630 -29.70 17.71 -17.50
C THR A 630 -30.70 18.58 -18.26
N VAL A 631 -31.72 17.92 -18.86
CA VAL A 631 -32.81 18.57 -19.54
C VAL A 631 -33.69 19.31 -18.52
N PRO A 632 -34.02 20.60 -18.74
CA PRO A 632 -34.88 21.35 -17.85
C PRO A 632 -36.31 20.78 -17.77
N ALA A 633 -36.99 21.11 -16.68
CA ALA A 633 -38.38 20.78 -16.50
C ALA A 633 -39.25 21.37 -17.66
N GLY A 634 -40.16 20.56 -18.17
CA GLY A 634 -41.06 20.97 -19.25
C GLY A 634 -40.45 20.96 -20.67
N VAL A 635 -39.28 20.33 -20.87
CA VAL A 635 -38.66 20.11 -22.18
C VAL A 635 -38.57 18.61 -22.44
N GLY A 636 -39.11 18.16 -23.59
CA GLY A 636 -38.98 16.77 -24.04
C GLY A 636 -39.17 16.69 -25.54
N GLY A 637 -38.43 15.80 -26.22
CA GLY A 637 -38.49 15.63 -27.67
C GLY A 637 -37.19 15.07 -28.24
N ALA A 638 -37.00 15.21 -29.56
CA ALA A 638 -35.82 14.67 -30.25
C ALA A 638 -34.71 15.71 -30.40
N ILE A 639 -33.46 15.31 -30.10
CA ILE A 639 -32.29 16.14 -30.36
C ILE A 639 -32.10 16.31 -31.87
N ARG A 640 -32.07 17.56 -32.35
CA ARG A 640 -31.86 17.91 -33.77
C ARG A 640 -30.43 18.22 -34.07
N ALA A 641 -29.80 19.08 -33.28
CA ALA A 641 -28.45 19.57 -33.53
C ALA A 641 -27.63 19.60 -32.25
N PRO A 642 -26.85 18.53 -31.97
CA PRO A 642 -25.90 18.54 -30.85
C PRO A 642 -24.65 19.32 -31.25
N ARG A 643 -24.21 20.22 -30.36
CA ARG A 643 -22.90 20.90 -30.49
C ARG A 643 -21.75 19.88 -30.38
N ARG A 644 -20.73 20.01 -31.19
CA ARG A 644 -19.50 19.23 -31.05
C ARG A 644 -18.81 19.52 -29.72
N PRO A 645 -18.10 18.52 -29.12
CA PRO A 645 -17.26 18.76 -27.94
C PRO A 645 -16.30 19.94 -28.15
N GLY A 646 -16.10 20.74 -27.11
CA GLY A 646 -15.23 21.91 -27.15
C GLY A 646 -15.59 22.97 -26.12
N PRO A 647 -14.88 24.10 -26.07
CA PRO A 647 -15.11 25.17 -25.09
C PRO A 647 -16.50 25.80 -25.26
N VAL A 648 -17.13 26.11 -24.11
CA VAL A 648 -18.44 26.74 -24.03
C VAL A 648 -18.47 27.80 -22.92
N GLY A 649 -19.17 28.90 -23.20
CA GLY A 649 -19.55 29.91 -22.25
C GLY A 649 -20.86 29.54 -21.51
N TYR A 650 -21.19 30.27 -20.46
CA TYR A 650 -22.50 30.17 -19.83
C TYR A 650 -23.61 30.60 -20.82
N GLY A 651 -24.62 29.77 -20.97
CA GLY A 651 -25.73 30.02 -21.90
C GLY A 651 -25.43 29.65 -23.37
N ASP A 652 -24.19 29.31 -23.72
CA ASP A 652 -23.85 28.86 -25.08
C ASP A 652 -24.71 27.64 -25.47
N PRO A 653 -25.35 27.61 -26.68
CA PRO A 653 -26.19 26.49 -27.11
C PRO A 653 -25.37 25.20 -27.20
N LEU A 654 -25.90 24.14 -26.55
CA LEU A 654 -25.33 22.79 -26.52
C LEU A 654 -26.14 21.85 -27.42
N LEU A 655 -27.48 21.93 -27.38
CA LEU A 655 -28.39 21.05 -28.07
C LEU A 655 -29.65 21.84 -28.53
N GLU A 656 -30.15 21.50 -29.68
CA GLU A 656 -31.50 21.89 -30.09
C GLU A 656 -32.42 20.67 -29.97
N VAL A 657 -33.54 20.82 -29.28
CA VAL A 657 -34.56 19.80 -29.10
C VAL A 657 -35.83 20.26 -29.83
N GLU A 658 -36.37 19.42 -30.69
CA GLU A 658 -37.69 19.62 -31.27
C GLU A 658 -38.69 19.07 -30.27
N GLU A 659 -39.45 20.00 -29.65
CA GLU A 659 -40.42 19.64 -28.61
C GLU A 659 -41.60 18.90 -29.20
N ASP A 660 -42.02 17.81 -28.53
CA ASP A 660 -43.22 17.06 -28.85
C ASP A 660 -44.11 17.03 -27.61
N ALA A 661 -45.32 17.57 -27.76
CA ALA A 661 -46.28 17.66 -26.66
C ALA A 661 -46.72 16.29 -26.12
N ASP A 662 -46.68 15.25 -26.95
CA ASP A 662 -46.97 13.88 -26.51
C ASP A 662 -45.85 13.27 -25.71
N ALA A 663 -44.58 13.72 -25.89
CA ALA A 663 -43.42 13.29 -25.09
C ALA A 663 -43.45 13.82 -23.65
N LEU A 664 -44.09 14.96 -23.42
CA LEU A 664 -44.27 15.52 -22.06
C LEU A 664 -45.35 14.78 -21.28
N GLN A 665 -46.42 14.32 -21.97
CA GLN A 665 -47.49 13.52 -21.36
C GLN A 665 -47.07 12.08 -21.09
N ALA A 666 -46.26 11.47 -21.97
CA ALA A 666 -45.68 10.14 -21.74
C ALA A 666 -44.70 10.08 -20.54
N GLY A 667 -44.09 11.21 -20.17
CA GLY A 667 -43.27 11.34 -18.95
C GLY A 667 -44.08 11.24 -17.66
N ASP A 668 -45.28 11.82 -17.65
CA ASP A 668 -46.20 11.75 -16.50
C ASP A 668 -46.90 10.40 -16.41
N GLU A 669 -47.18 9.75 -17.54
CA GLU A 669 -47.77 8.39 -17.57
C GLU A 669 -46.77 7.29 -17.22
N GLN A 670 -45.46 7.44 -17.48
CA GLN A 670 -44.44 6.48 -17.06
C GLN A 670 -44.01 6.68 -15.62
N ALA A 671 -44.02 7.89 -15.08
CA ALA A 671 -43.91 8.11 -13.64
C ALA A 671 -45.20 7.62 -12.91
N ALA A 672 -46.36 7.60 -13.59
CA ALA A 672 -47.59 7.00 -13.10
C ALA A 672 -47.71 5.50 -13.41
N GLY A 673 -47.04 4.98 -14.45
CA GLY A 673 -47.01 3.57 -14.82
C GLY A 673 -46.06 2.72 -13.95
N GLU A 674 -45.10 3.31 -13.25
CA GLU A 674 -44.34 2.67 -12.15
C GLU A 674 -45.18 2.52 -10.87
N ALA A 675 -46.39 3.08 -10.83
CA ALA A 675 -47.35 2.94 -9.73
C ALA A 675 -48.46 1.88 -9.98
N THR A 676 -48.45 1.17 -11.07
CA THR A 676 -49.34 0.02 -11.30
C THR A 676 -48.58 -1.30 -11.13
N GLY A 677 -48.42 -1.71 -9.93
CA GLY A 677 -48.68 -2.99 -9.27
C GLY A 677 -48.10 -4.28 -9.83
N GLU A 678 -47.27 -4.37 -10.83
CA GLU A 678 -46.56 -5.61 -11.17
C GLU A 678 -45.09 -5.56 -10.75
N LEU A 679 -44.79 -6.23 -9.61
CA LEU A 679 -43.43 -6.47 -9.17
C LEU A 679 -42.76 -7.46 -10.12
N VAL A 680 -41.77 -7.01 -10.89
CA VAL A 680 -41.03 -7.86 -11.85
C VAL A 680 -39.54 -7.70 -11.71
N VAL A 681 -38.82 -8.80 -11.73
CA VAL A 681 -37.37 -8.82 -11.91
C VAL A 681 -37.07 -8.62 -13.39
N ARG A 682 -36.22 -7.65 -13.72
CA ARG A 682 -35.82 -7.32 -15.08
C ARG A 682 -34.40 -7.75 -15.39
N SER A 683 -34.13 -8.09 -16.66
CA SER A 683 -32.76 -8.44 -17.07
C SER A 683 -31.83 -7.24 -16.99
N PRO A 684 -30.67 -7.37 -16.28
CA PRO A 684 -29.68 -6.31 -16.21
C PRO A 684 -28.92 -6.11 -17.53
N GLN A 685 -28.97 -7.08 -18.45
CA GLN A 685 -28.18 -7.06 -19.69
C GLN A 685 -28.81 -7.98 -20.78
N VAL A 686 -28.30 -7.85 -22.00
CA VAL A 686 -28.64 -8.74 -23.12
C VAL A 686 -27.96 -10.11 -22.92
N GLY A 687 -28.64 -11.23 -23.18
CA GLY A 687 -28.07 -12.57 -23.06
C GLY A 687 -29.11 -13.67 -23.13
N ARG A 688 -28.80 -14.84 -22.56
CA ARG A 688 -29.73 -15.97 -22.37
C ARG A 688 -29.99 -16.21 -20.90
N PHE A 689 -31.23 -16.29 -20.50
CA PHE A 689 -31.65 -16.47 -19.13
C PHE A 689 -31.88 -17.94 -18.79
N TYR A 690 -31.20 -18.45 -17.77
CA TYR A 690 -31.35 -19.81 -17.29
C TYR A 690 -31.91 -19.83 -15.87
N HIS A 691 -32.86 -20.72 -15.61
CA HIS A 691 -33.50 -20.89 -14.32
C HIS A 691 -32.60 -21.73 -13.35
N ARG A 692 -31.64 -22.45 -13.86
CA ARG A 692 -30.78 -23.41 -13.12
C ARG A 692 -29.30 -23.30 -13.47
N ALA A 693 -28.45 -23.82 -12.61
CA ALA A 693 -26.99 -23.78 -12.79
C ALA A 693 -26.48 -24.74 -13.90
N ALA A 694 -27.22 -25.82 -14.14
CA ALA A 694 -26.94 -26.82 -15.17
C ALA A 694 -28.22 -27.63 -15.47
N PRO A 695 -28.32 -28.30 -16.63
CA PRO A 695 -29.53 -29.03 -17.04
C PRO A 695 -29.98 -30.12 -16.05
N ASP A 696 -29.08 -30.69 -15.29
CA ASP A 696 -29.29 -31.73 -14.28
C ASP A 696 -29.50 -31.19 -12.86
N ARG A 697 -29.48 -29.85 -12.67
CA ARG A 697 -29.64 -29.21 -11.37
C ARG A 697 -31.06 -28.66 -11.20
N PRO A 698 -31.56 -28.56 -9.95
CA PRO A 698 -32.85 -27.89 -9.68
C PRO A 698 -32.76 -26.41 -10.04
N ALA A 699 -33.92 -25.81 -10.34
CA ALA A 699 -34.02 -24.38 -10.55
C ALA A 699 -33.59 -23.63 -9.27
N TYR A 700 -33.04 -22.42 -9.44
CA TYR A 700 -32.64 -21.55 -8.31
C TYR A 700 -33.84 -21.16 -7.45
N VAL A 701 -34.98 -20.93 -8.07
CA VAL A 701 -36.24 -20.61 -7.41
C VAL A 701 -37.40 -21.24 -8.20
N THR A 702 -38.52 -21.48 -7.53
CA THR A 702 -39.73 -22.05 -8.13
C THR A 702 -40.93 -21.15 -7.87
N ALA A 703 -41.98 -21.26 -8.70
CA ALA A 703 -43.24 -20.53 -8.50
C ALA A 703 -43.81 -20.88 -7.10
N GLY A 704 -44.17 -19.87 -6.35
CA GLY A 704 -44.66 -19.99 -4.98
C GLY A 704 -43.58 -19.88 -3.89
N GLU A 705 -42.30 -19.82 -4.24
CA GLU A 705 -41.19 -19.70 -3.30
C GLU A 705 -40.98 -18.25 -2.85
N GLU A 706 -40.65 -18.04 -1.58
CA GLU A 706 -40.27 -16.74 -1.03
C GLU A 706 -38.84 -16.44 -1.34
N VAL A 707 -38.56 -15.22 -1.79
CA VAL A 707 -37.20 -14.73 -2.11
C VAL A 707 -36.85 -13.46 -1.34
N GLY A 708 -35.55 -13.30 -1.00
CA GLY A 708 -35.07 -12.16 -0.25
C GLY A 708 -33.63 -11.80 -0.63
N GLY A 709 -33.11 -10.74 -0.07
CA GLY A 709 -31.84 -10.15 -0.43
C GLY A 709 -30.68 -11.14 -0.55
N GLY A 710 -29.96 -11.11 -1.68
CA GLY A 710 -28.82 -11.96 -1.99
C GLY A 710 -29.15 -13.34 -2.58
N GLN A 711 -30.39 -13.77 -2.57
CA GLN A 711 -30.79 -15.08 -3.10
C GLN A 711 -30.65 -15.13 -4.63
N PRO A 712 -30.01 -16.16 -5.20
CA PRO A 712 -29.92 -16.30 -6.65
C PRO A 712 -31.28 -16.68 -7.23
N LEU A 713 -31.68 -15.99 -8.31
CA LEU A 713 -32.91 -16.17 -9.03
C LEU A 713 -32.76 -16.91 -10.36
N GLY A 714 -31.57 -16.83 -10.95
CA GLY A 714 -31.24 -17.41 -12.23
C GLY A 714 -29.85 -17.01 -12.70
N LEU A 715 -29.50 -17.40 -13.92
CA LEU A 715 -28.24 -17.02 -14.60
C LEU A 715 -28.55 -16.32 -15.92
N ILE A 716 -27.72 -15.33 -16.27
CA ILE A 716 -27.71 -14.79 -17.64
C ILE A 716 -26.36 -15.14 -18.26
N GLU A 717 -26.40 -15.80 -19.41
CA GLU A 717 -25.23 -16.10 -20.23
C GLU A 717 -24.99 -15.00 -21.24
N VAL A 718 -23.76 -14.46 -21.24
CA VAL A 718 -23.28 -13.50 -22.23
C VAL A 718 -21.91 -13.96 -22.69
N MET A 719 -21.78 -14.25 -23.99
CA MET A 719 -20.47 -14.68 -24.57
C MET A 719 -19.80 -15.82 -23.78
N MET A 720 -20.57 -16.87 -23.44
CA MET A 720 -20.11 -18.04 -22.64
C MET A 720 -19.74 -17.72 -21.18
N THR A 721 -20.07 -16.56 -20.68
CA THR A 721 -19.88 -16.19 -19.27
C THR A 721 -21.23 -16.12 -18.57
N PHE A 722 -21.39 -16.80 -17.44
CA PHE A 722 -22.62 -16.85 -16.67
C PHE A 722 -22.60 -15.84 -15.52
N PHE A 723 -23.62 -14.99 -15.44
CA PHE A 723 -23.82 -14.01 -14.39
C PHE A 723 -25.03 -14.40 -13.55
N GLN A 724 -24.86 -14.52 -12.23
CA GLN A 724 -25.98 -14.77 -11.34
C GLN A 724 -26.85 -13.53 -11.20
N VAL A 725 -28.15 -13.69 -11.44
CA VAL A 725 -29.18 -12.72 -11.11
C VAL A 725 -29.60 -12.96 -9.68
N ARG A 726 -29.31 -12.01 -8.78
CA ARG A 726 -29.60 -12.13 -7.34
C ARG A 726 -30.67 -11.15 -6.90
N TYR A 727 -31.61 -11.60 -6.09
CA TYR A 727 -32.66 -10.74 -5.53
C TYR A 727 -32.02 -9.57 -4.73
N GLY A 728 -32.50 -8.35 -4.95
CA GLY A 728 -31.98 -7.14 -4.29
C GLY A 728 -30.70 -6.57 -4.91
N ASP A 729 -30.23 -7.11 -6.05
CA ASP A 729 -29.18 -6.49 -6.84
C ASP A 729 -29.68 -5.12 -7.36
N PRO A 730 -28.95 -4.01 -7.15
CA PRO A 730 -29.32 -2.68 -7.64
C PRO A 730 -29.60 -2.62 -9.15
N ALA A 731 -28.97 -3.51 -9.93
CA ALA A 731 -29.16 -3.60 -11.37
C ALA A 731 -30.58 -4.12 -11.78
N LEU A 732 -31.33 -4.73 -10.86
CA LEU A 732 -32.67 -5.28 -11.09
C LEU A 732 -33.81 -4.28 -10.82
N GLY A 733 -33.50 -3.07 -10.37
CA GLY A 733 -34.45 -2.06 -9.93
C GLY A 733 -34.83 -2.15 -8.45
N ALA A 734 -35.72 -1.28 -8.01
CA ALA A 734 -36.20 -1.25 -6.63
C ALA A 734 -37.17 -2.41 -6.38
N LEU A 735 -36.73 -3.39 -5.57
CA LEU A 735 -37.54 -4.53 -5.12
C LEU A 735 -37.76 -4.43 -3.60
N PRO A 736 -38.89 -4.94 -3.06
CA PRO A 736 -39.11 -5.00 -1.61
C PRO A 736 -38.07 -5.92 -0.92
N GLU A 737 -37.95 -5.84 0.38
CA GLU A 737 -37.00 -6.69 1.15
C GLU A 737 -37.24 -8.20 0.93
N ARG A 738 -38.54 -8.59 0.74
CA ARG A 738 -38.95 -9.97 0.48
C ARG A 738 -40.14 -9.95 -0.51
N ALA A 739 -40.20 -10.97 -1.35
CA ALA A 739 -41.31 -11.18 -2.27
C ALA A 739 -41.54 -12.67 -2.52
N LYS A 740 -42.61 -13.03 -3.18
CA LYS A 740 -42.91 -14.39 -3.61
C LYS A 740 -42.84 -14.49 -5.10
N VAL A 741 -42.17 -15.53 -5.63
CA VAL A 741 -42.13 -15.80 -7.08
C VAL A 741 -43.50 -16.22 -7.56
N LYS A 742 -44.08 -15.46 -8.47
CA LYS A 742 -45.39 -15.79 -9.06
C LYS A 742 -45.22 -16.70 -10.28
N ARG A 743 -44.39 -16.31 -11.22
CA ARG A 743 -44.02 -17.11 -12.40
C ARG A 743 -42.79 -16.58 -13.12
N PHE A 744 -42.12 -17.41 -13.89
CA PHE A 744 -41.18 -16.99 -14.90
C PHE A 744 -41.89 -16.43 -16.13
N LEU A 745 -41.32 -15.37 -16.71
CA LEU A 745 -41.82 -14.70 -17.92
C LEU A 745 -41.01 -15.05 -19.16
N VAL A 746 -39.87 -15.71 -18.96
CA VAL A 746 -38.92 -16.17 -19.98
C VAL A 746 -38.64 -17.65 -19.74
N ASP A 747 -38.64 -18.45 -20.82
CA ASP A 747 -38.30 -19.87 -20.75
C ASP A 747 -36.83 -20.11 -20.40
N ASP A 748 -36.53 -21.28 -19.82
CA ASP A 748 -35.14 -21.68 -19.45
C ASP A 748 -34.26 -21.73 -20.70
N GLY A 749 -33.22 -20.91 -20.76
CA GLY A 749 -32.34 -20.71 -21.92
C GLY A 749 -32.88 -19.74 -22.98
N GLY A 750 -33.96 -19.02 -22.70
CA GLY A 750 -34.53 -18.00 -23.59
C GLY A 750 -33.64 -16.77 -23.74
N GLU A 751 -33.61 -16.19 -24.94
CA GLU A 751 -32.90 -14.93 -25.21
C GLU A 751 -33.62 -13.75 -24.54
N VAL A 752 -32.86 -12.83 -23.96
CA VAL A 752 -33.40 -11.67 -23.25
C VAL A 752 -32.63 -10.39 -23.60
N GLU A 753 -33.38 -9.30 -23.65
CA GLU A 753 -32.84 -7.96 -23.82
C GLU A 753 -32.68 -7.25 -22.46
N GLN A 754 -31.86 -6.22 -22.40
CA GLN A 754 -31.68 -5.40 -21.20
C GLN A 754 -33.00 -4.72 -20.82
N GLY A 755 -33.43 -4.86 -19.56
CA GLY A 755 -34.71 -4.32 -19.06
C GLY A 755 -35.91 -5.21 -19.30
N GLN A 756 -35.76 -6.33 -20.05
CA GLN A 756 -36.88 -7.28 -20.30
C GLN A 756 -37.31 -7.94 -18.98
N PRO A 757 -38.63 -8.06 -18.70
CA PRO A 757 -39.15 -8.79 -17.56
C PRO A 757 -38.78 -10.28 -17.58
N LEU A 758 -38.20 -10.79 -16.50
CA LEU A 758 -37.74 -12.19 -16.32
C LEU A 758 -38.67 -13.01 -15.42
N ILE A 759 -39.00 -12.43 -14.27
CA ILE A 759 -39.78 -13.10 -13.21
C ILE A 759 -40.82 -12.14 -12.66
N GLU A 760 -42.06 -12.58 -12.60
CA GLU A 760 -43.15 -11.87 -11.94
C GLU A 760 -43.18 -12.23 -10.46
N LEU A 761 -43.24 -11.21 -9.59
CA LEU A 761 -43.23 -11.35 -8.14
C LEU A 761 -44.54 -10.87 -7.54
N GLU A 762 -44.84 -11.34 -6.33
CA GLU A 762 -45.93 -10.90 -5.47
C GLU A 762 -45.35 -10.34 -4.19
N ALA A 763 -45.77 -9.16 -3.76
CA ALA A 763 -45.32 -8.59 -2.47
C ALA A 763 -45.83 -9.44 -1.30
N LEU A 764 -44.97 -9.67 -0.30
CA LEU A 764 -45.30 -10.36 0.94
C LEU A 764 -45.86 -9.39 2.00
#